data_141756ccb76c40439b75664fa2c7555b
#
_entry.id   141756ccb76c40439b75664fa2c7555b
#
_cell.length_a   1.000
_cell.length_b   1.000
_cell.length_c   1.000
_cell.angle_alpha   90.00
_cell.angle_beta   90.00
_cell.angle_gamma   90.00
#
_symmetry.space_group_name_H-M   'P 1'
#
loop_
_entity.id
_entity.type
_entity.pdbx_description
1 polymer ?
#
loop_
_entity_poly.entity_id
_entity_poly.type
_entity_poly.pdbx_seq_one_letter_code
_entity_poly.pdbx_strand_id
1 'polypeptide(L)'
;MTRIDKTPFWSRLFNPTRRQFLTSASATAAAALVATGKPRPARAFAYEPYPTDDELETVVTSCAHNCGSRHMLVAHKKGDVIVRLSTDNGSYQGDAYGTDTEEKPQLRACLRGRSYRVRLYSPERLLFPMKRVGTRGEGKFKRISWDQALTEIAERMVYLRDTYGPTALLDQSYAGASYGVLHKSDQIEGLLGRFMGMFGGRTNSWSVPSYQGTTSSSRWTFGTIEDGNEDDAFAHTKLMIMWGWNPAYTFHGGNTFYYMRLAKQRGCKFVVVDPQYTDSAAAYDAWWIPIKPNTDAAMMAGMAYHIFDKNLQDQAFIDRFVQGMDPGTMPEWARGQESFRDYIMGVSDGVAKTPEWASAICGVPAADIVKLADMYATTKPAALKASWAPGRAAFGEQYNRMAAALQAMTGNIGVLGGCAEGVGKGWHAESIAYPYDQYANIWYASIKSDRWAHVVLNYPNVKREEAGLWPRNDNLDGVIPNIRGIFWQGSDWLNQLTNINKEIAAIRKLDSYGEGESLLVCMDSTITPTGIWADYLLPIATHFERHDAALPWYKGHYYIHRPKVIEPLGESKTDFQVFTELAYRLGFGPGYNPKADRSYFDSPDAVDEAYLIDWWHKVRNHQGVTWSWEEFKARGVYKFVLPEPHVAFREQIEKGVPFQTPSGKIEIFSGELAQVTDWTRTRWGYHIPAIPKWIEPWESLNHPTAKRFPFHMITPHPRWRTHSIFNNIPWLRETFSQETTINAADAARLGIRTGDTVEIWNERGKVVTPVYVTERCTPGVIVLHEGAWMDIDENGVDRSGNPDFLTLDEPSPAGAFAYNTILVDMKKTDLHHRPGWDQLATARSHVFRRDQ
;
A
#
# COMPACT_ATOMS: atom_id res chain seq x y z
N MET A 1 5.19 62.09 12.46
CA MET A 1 4.61 60.87 13.00
C MET A 1 5.35 59.70 12.36
N THR A 2 6.38 59.23 13.02
CA THR A 2 7.28 58.12 12.61
C THR A 2 6.61 56.81 12.92
N ARG A 3 6.44 55.98 11.89
CA ARG A 3 6.00 54.58 12.08
C ARG A 3 7.07 53.75 12.79
N ILE A 4 6.79 53.25 13.96
CA ILE A 4 7.61 52.28 14.69
C ILE A 4 7.43 50.93 14.05
N ASP A 5 8.53 50.38 13.52
CA ASP A 5 8.65 49.05 12.97
C ASP A 5 8.59 47.99 14.12
N LYS A 6 7.54 47.16 14.15
CA LYS A 6 7.26 46.15 15.19
C LYS A 6 7.79 44.77 14.78
N THR A 7 8.94 44.65 14.17
CA THR A 7 9.56 43.34 13.92
C THR A 7 10.35 42.92 15.17
N PRO A 8 10.08 41.73 15.75
CA PRO A 8 10.78 41.25 16.94
C PRO A 8 12.28 41.09 16.67
N PHE A 9 13.11 41.54 17.57
CA PHE A 9 14.58 41.48 17.53
C PHE A 9 15.15 40.07 17.20
N TRP A 10 14.44 39.01 17.59
CA TRP A 10 14.87 37.64 17.38
C TRP A 10 14.71 37.12 15.94
N SER A 11 13.90 37.74 15.10
CA SER A 11 13.75 37.34 13.69
C SER A 11 14.95 37.72 12.81
N ARG A 12 15.80 38.61 13.28
CA ARG A 12 17.03 39.04 12.57
C ARG A 12 18.26 38.15 12.86
N LEU A 13 18.21 37.33 13.89
CA LEU A 13 19.33 36.48 14.30
C LEU A 13 19.36 35.08 13.62
N PHE A 14 18.26 34.64 13.04
CA PHE A 14 18.12 33.26 12.52
C PHE A 14 17.90 33.16 11.01
N ASN A 15 18.13 34.18 10.22
CA ASN A 15 18.12 34.08 8.76
C ASN A 15 19.37 34.67 8.14
N PRO A 16 20.56 34.07 8.31
CA PRO A 16 21.73 34.51 7.61
C PRO A 16 21.55 34.27 6.11
N THR A 17 21.83 35.24 5.29
CA THR A 17 21.90 35.06 3.85
C THR A 17 22.97 34.01 3.53
N ARG A 18 22.78 33.26 2.44
CA ARG A 18 23.75 32.24 1.97
C ARG A 18 25.22 32.71 1.98
N ARG A 19 25.43 34.01 1.75
CA ARG A 19 26.73 34.65 1.78
C ARG A 19 27.26 34.84 3.21
N GLN A 20 26.43 35.15 4.18
CA GLN A 20 26.81 35.31 5.60
C GLN A 20 27.08 33.95 6.26
N PHE A 21 26.35 32.89 5.86
CA PHE A 21 26.62 31.54 6.31
C PHE A 21 27.97 31.01 5.81
N LEU A 22 28.29 31.26 4.54
CA LEU A 22 29.58 30.87 3.95
C LEU A 22 30.77 31.64 4.52
N THR A 23 30.61 32.92 4.87
CA THR A 23 31.67 33.69 5.50
C THR A 23 31.89 33.34 6.97
N SER A 24 30.86 33.00 7.73
CA SER A 24 31.00 32.53 9.11
C SER A 24 31.58 31.11 9.17
N ALA A 25 31.22 30.20 8.27
CA ALA A 25 31.80 28.86 8.20
C ALA A 25 33.31 28.90 7.83
N SER A 26 33.71 29.77 6.94
CA SER A 26 35.15 29.97 6.59
C SER A 26 35.95 30.61 7.71
N ALA A 27 35.40 31.55 8.46
CA ALA A 27 36.04 32.16 9.62
C ALA A 27 36.26 31.18 10.78
N THR A 28 35.30 30.27 11.05
CA THR A 28 35.41 29.22 12.07
C THR A 28 36.43 28.17 11.69
N ALA A 29 36.53 27.79 10.40
CA ALA A 29 37.56 26.87 9.91
C ALA A 29 38.97 27.50 9.97
N ALA A 30 39.12 28.80 9.68
CA ALA A 30 40.40 29.48 9.82
C ALA A 30 40.84 29.64 11.28
N ALA A 31 39.95 29.89 12.23
CA ALA A 31 40.23 29.98 13.65
C ALA A 31 40.68 28.63 14.26
N ALA A 32 40.10 27.51 13.80
CA ALA A 32 40.50 26.16 14.21
C ALA A 32 41.90 25.74 13.68
N LEU A 33 42.34 26.26 12.55
CA LEU A 33 43.66 26.04 11.96
C LEU A 33 44.80 26.79 12.69
N VAL A 34 44.53 27.93 13.31
CA VAL A 34 45.51 28.71 14.08
C VAL A 34 45.75 28.08 15.45
N ALA A 35 44.80 27.35 16.02
CA ALA A 35 44.90 26.78 17.38
C ALA A 35 45.71 25.49 17.46
N THR A 36 46.02 24.80 16.35
CA THR A 36 46.66 23.45 16.40
C THR A 36 48.09 23.37 15.88
N GLY A 37 48.71 24.44 15.45
CA GLY A 37 50.15 24.58 15.24
C GLY A 37 50.88 23.60 14.33
N LYS A 38 50.22 22.77 13.54
CA LYS A 38 50.83 21.89 12.53
C LYS A 38 50.15 22.05 11.18
N PRO A 39 50.88 22.45 10.13
CA PRO A 39 50.31 22.51 8.80
C PRO A 39 50.11 21.08 8.29
N ARG A 40 48.89 20.56 8.38
CA ARG A 40 48.45 19.47 7.50
C ARG A 40 48.17 20.07 6.13
N PRO A 41 48.62 19.47 5.01
CA PRO A 41 48.21 19.96 3.70
C PRO A 41 46.70 19.92 3.66
N ALA A 42 46.07 21.10 3.59
CA ALA A 42 44.66 21.21 3.26
C ALA A 42 44.51 20.57 1.88
N ARG A 43 44.02 19.37 1.81
CA ARG A 43 43.35 18.90 0.60
C ARG A 43 42.18 19.89 0.41
N ALA A 44 42.42 20.88 -0.43
CA ALA A 44 41.35 21.65 -1.00
C ALA A 44 40.43 20.60 -1.60
N PHE A 45 39.26 20.37 -1.01
CA PHE A 45 38.15 19.72 -1.72
C PHE A 45 37.90 20.67 -2.88
N ALA A 46 38.43 20.35 -4.06
CA ALA A 46 38.01 21.00 -5.27
C ALA A 46 36.50 20.73 -5.34
N TYR A 47 35.69 21.74 -4.98
CA TYR A 47 34.24 21.69 -5.14
C TYR A 47 34.02 21.71 -6.66
N GLU A 48 33.86 20.54 -7.24
CA GLU A 48 33.41 20.48 -8.63
C GLU A 48 32.06 21.19 -8.68
N PRO A 49 31.92 22.22 -9.51
CA PRO A 49 30.64 22.89 -9.65
C PRO A 49 29.58 21.87 -10.10
N TYR A 50 28.35 22.06 -9.62
CA TYR A 50 27.23 21.22 -10.05
C TYR A 50 27.16 21.27 -11.58
N PRO A 51 27.11 20.12 -12.28
CA PRO A 51 27.13 20.10 -13.73
C PRO A 51 25.96 20.89 -14.31
N THR A 52 26.20 21.59 -15.40
CA THR A 52 25.18 22.28 -16.17
C THR A 52 24.28 21.30 -16.92
N ASP A 53 23.10 21.70 -17.36
CA ASP A 53 22.15 20.81 -17.99
C ASP A 53 22.66 20.21 -19.32
N ASP A 54 23.52 20.93 -20.04
CA ASP A 54 24.20 20.47 -21.26
C ASP A 54 25.32 19.44 -21.04
N GLU A 55 25.79 19.32 -19.79
CA GLU A 55 26.75 18.27 -19.40
C GLU A 55 26.06 16.96 -18.94
N LEU A 56 24.73 16.94 -18.89
CA LEU A 56 23.95 15.82 -18.37
C LEU A 56 23.26 15.06 -19.49
N GLU A 57 23.49 13.74 -19.52
CA GLU A 57 22.64 12.84 -20.30
C GLU A 57 21.29 12.66 -19.58
N THR A 58 20.20 12.63 -20.36
CA THR A 58 18.85 12.42 -19.83
C THR A 58 18.31 11.08 -20.27
N VAL A 59 17.77 10.33 -19.30
CA VAL A 59 17.19 9.00 -19.54
C VAL A 59 15.77 8.96 -18.98
N VAL A 60 14.79 8.64 -19.84
CA VAL A 60 13.40 8.44 -19.42
C VAL A 60 13.29 7.10 -18.70
N THR A 61 12.59 7.11 -17.57
CA THR A 61 12.30 5.94 -16.74
C THR A 61 11.04 6.19 -15.91
N SER A 62 10.75 5.37 -14.91
CA SER A 62 9.61 5.60 -14.01
C SER A 62 9.96 5.29 -12.56
N CYS A 63 9.15 5.75 -11.62
CA CYS A 63 9.20 5.24 -10.25
C CYS A 63 8.69 3.78 -10.19
N ALA A 64 9.06 3.05 -9.14
CA ALA A 64 8.84 1.61 -9.04
C ALA A 64 8.36 1.14 -7.67
N HIS A 65 7.58 1.93 -6.96
CA HIS A 65 7.05 1.55 -5.65
C HIS A 65 5.54 1.25 -5.69
N ASN A 66 5.01 0.76 -4.60
CA ASN A 66 3.69 0.13 -4.48
C ASN A 66 2.48 1.09 -4.62
N CYS A 67 2.65 2.39 -4.83
CA CYS A 67 1.50 3.31 -4.95
C CYS A 67 0.66 3.13 -6.24
N GLY A 68 1.09 2.29 -7.18
CA GLY A 68 0.36 1.92 -8.39
C GLY A 68 0.53 2.86 -9.59
N SER A 69 0.75 4.15 -9.40
CA SER A 69 0.79 5.11 -10.51
C SER A 69 2.03 4.99 -11.38
N ARG A 70 3.19 4.65 -10.82
CA ARG A 70 4.47 4.48 -11.54
C ARG A 70 4.77 5.55 -12.57
N HIS A 71 4.62 6.82 -12.13
CA HIS A 71 4.76 7.98 -12.99
C HIS A 71 6.17 8.10 -13.59
N MET A 72 6.23 8.79 -14.72
CA MET A 72 7.46 9.08 -15.44
C MET A 72 8.47 9.84 -14.58
N LEU A 73 9.69 9.37 -14.59
CA LEU A 73 10.88 10.05 -14.10
C LEU A 73 11.83 10.28 -15.27
N VAL A 74 12.63 11.32 -15.15
CA VAL A 74 13.76 11.58 -16.02
C VAL A 74 15.01 11.62 -15.16
N ALA A 75 15.89 10.68 -15.38
CA ALA A 75 17.20 10.65 -14.75
C ALA A 75 18.16 11.53 -15.55
N HIS A 76 18.79 12.49 -14.86
CA HIS A 76 19.87 13.32 -15.38
C HIS A 76 21.17 12.75 -14.80
N LYS A 77 22.03 12.22 -15.65
CA LYS A 77 23.26 11.55 -15.21
C LYS A 77 24.51 12.16 -15.86
N LYS A 78 25.64 12.08 -15.15
CA LYS A 78 26.98 12.35 -15.66
C LYS A 78 27.82 11.09 -15.48
N GLY A 79 28.23 10.47 -16.59
CA GLY A 79 28.80 9.13 -16.55
C GLY A 79 27.85 8.13 -15.92
N ASP A 80 28.30 7.36 -14.94
CA ASP A 80 27.49 6.36 -14.22
C ASP A 80 26.88 6.88 -12.91
N VAL A 81 26.61 8.18 -12.81
CA VAL A 81 26.03 8.81 -11.60
C VAL A 81 24.78 9.59 -11.93
N ILE A 82 23.66 9.24 -11.32
CA ILE A 82 22.44 10.05 -11.37
C ILE A 82 22.61 11.28 -10.50
N VAL A 83 22.66 12.44 -11.12
CA VAL A 83 22.84 13.74 -10.46
C VAL A 83 21.52 14.32 -9.98
N ARG A 84 20.46 14.17 -10.80
CA ARG A 84 19.14 14.75 -10.54
C ARG A 84 18.05 13.85 -11.09
N LEU A 85 16.87 13.89 -10.47
CA LEU A 85 15.64 13.35 -11.02
C LEU A 85 14.65 14.49 -11.29
N SER A 86 14.09 14.53 -12.47
CA SER A 86 12.94 15.35 -12.84
C SER A 86 11.77 14.45 -13.26
N THR A 87 10.71 15.03 -13.77
CA THR A 87 9.51 14.31 -14.21
C THR A 87 9.02 14.90 -15.51
N ASP A 88 7.93 14.34 -16.05
CA ASP A 88 7.27 14.90 -17.23
C ASP A 88 6.92 16.36 -17.02
N ASN A 89 7.52 17.24 -17.81
CA ASN A 89 7.33 18.69 -17.77
C ASN A 89 6.62 19.24 -19.03
N GLY A 90 6.10 18.34 -19.88
CA GLY A 90 5.46 18.69 -21.14
C GLY A 90 6.41 18.97 -22.31
N SER A 91 7.73 19.00 -22.08
CA SER A 91 8.73 19.25 -23.15
C SER A 91 9.34 17.96 -23.68
N TYR A 92 8.94 16.81 -23.14
CA TYR A 92 9.49 15.52 -23.52
C TYR A 92 8.92 15.04 -24.85
N GLN A 93 9.79 15.16 -25.84
CA GLN A 93 9.78 14.46 -27.11
C GLN A 93 8.45 14.42 -27.87
N GLY A 94 8.08 15.56 -28.40
CA GLY A 94 7.08 15.59 -29.45
C GLY A 94 5.76 14.96 -29.05
N ASP A 95 5.01 14.60 -29.97
CA ASP A 95 3.58 14.27 -29.91
C ASP A 95 3.14 13.24 -28.89
N ALA A 96 4.03 12.45 -28.31
CA ALA A 96 3.62 11.40 -27.37
C ALA A 96 3.43 11.89 -25.92
N TYR A 97 4.10 13.00 -25.52
CA TYR A 97 4.12 13.45 -24.11
C TYR A 97 4.04 14.95 -23.92
N GLY A 98 4.16 15.73 -24.99
CA GLY A 98 4.52 17.13 -24.95
C GLY A 98 3.42 18.06 -24.50
N THR A 99 2.18 17.68 -24.60
CA THR A 99 1.05 18.56 -24.31
C THR A 99 0.25 18.04 -23.12
N ASP A 100 -0.01 18.93 -22.16
CA ASP A 100 -0.93 18.68 -21.06
C ASP A 100 -2.37 18.84 -21.59
N THR A 101 -2.83 17.87 -22.36
CA THR A 101 -4.20 17.82 -22.88
C THR A 101 -5.06 16.92 -22.03
N GLU A 102 -6.38 17.05 -22.13
CA GLU A 102 -7.33 16.23 -21.40
C GLU A 102 -7.14 14.74 -21.72
N GLU A 103 -6.81 14.40 -22.95
CA GLU A 103 -6.61 13.03 -23.41
C GLU A 103 -5.23 12.48 -23.03
N LYS A 104 -4.22 13.34 -22.93
CA LYS A 104 -2.84 12.94 -22.67
C LYS A 104 -2.17 13.85 -21.62
N PRO A 105 -2.66 13.87 -20.38
CA PRO A 105 -2.06 14.70 -19.35
C PRO A 105 -0.63 14.26 -19.03
N GLN A 106 0.16 15.18 -18.47
CA GLN A 106 1.53 14.90 -18.03
C GLN A 106 1.55 13.85 -16.92
N LEU A 107 2.51 12.92 -17.00
CA LEU A 107 2.73 11.88 -15.98
C LEU A 107 3.69 12.40 -14.92
N ARG A 108 3.23 13.29 -14.05
CA ARG A 108 4.06 13.98 -13.04
C ARG A 108 4.31 13.11 -11.81
N ALA A 109 5.56 12.69 -11.63
CA ALA A 109 5.96 12.00 -10.41
C ALA A 109 5.88 12.93 -9.18
N CYS A 110 5.32 12.38 -8.10
CA CYS A 110 5.19 13.07 -6.82
C CYS A 110 6.54 13.18 -6.08
N LEU A 111 6.50 13.78 -4.89
CA LEU A 111 7.65 13.95 -4.00
C LEU A 111 8.41 12.62 -3.76
N ARG A 112 7.69 11.52 -3.53
CA ARG A 112 8.28 10.19 -3.26
C ARG A 112 9.10 9.67 -4.44
N GLY A 113 8.52 9.66 -5.65
CA GLY A 113 9.23 9.24 -6.87
C GLY A 113 10.49 10.07 -7.12
N ARG A 114 10.41 11.38 -6.93
CA ARG A 114 11.54 12.30 -7.10
C ARG A 114 12.63 12.15 -6.03
N SER A 115 12.33 11.48 -4.92
CA SER A 115 13.28 11.21 -3.83
C SER A 115 14.12 9.94 -4.04
N TYR A 116 13.85 9.15 -5.06
CA TYR A 116 14.54 7.87 -5.29
C TYR A 116 16.06 8.00 -5.42
N ARG A 117 16.58 9.11 -5.96
CA ARG A 117 18.03 9.34 -6.02
C ARG A 117 18.67 9.28 -4.64
N VAL A 118 18.02 9.87 -3.62
CA VAL A 118 18.56 9.85 -2.26
C VAL A 118 18.51 8.44 -1.66
N ARG A 119 17.46 7.66 -2.00
CA ARG A 119 17.39 6.26 -1.60
C ARG A 119 18.46 5.41 -2.29
N LEU A 120 18.71 5.63 -3.58
CA LEU A 120 19.73 4.91 -4.35
C LEU A 120 21.12 5.03 -3.73
N TYR A 121 21.47 6.23 -3.31
CA TYR A 121 22.78 6.54 -2.70
C TYR A 121 22.71 6.68 -1.17
N SER A 122 21.69 6.07 -0.56
CA SER A 122 21.53 6.08 0.90
C SER A 122 22.69 5.32 1.59
N PRO A 123 23.12 5.78 2.79
CA PRO A 123 24.09 5.03 3.60
C PRO A 123 23.61 3.61 3.98
N GLU A 124 22.32 3.35 3.96
CA GLU A 124 21.72 2.03 4.23
C GLU A 124 21.68 1.12 2.98
N ARG A 125 22.17 1.60 1.86
CA ARG A 125 22.23 0.81 0.64
C ARG A 125 23.04 -0.48 0.86
N LEU A 126 22.44 -1.64 0.61
CA LEU A 126 23.15 -2.92 0.59
C LEU A 126 23.99 -3.01 -0.68
N LEU A 127 25.29 -3.26 -0.49
CA LEU A 127 26.26 -3.35 -1.59
C LEU A 127 26.81 -4.75 -1.79
N PHE A 128 26.71 -5.63 -0.79
CA PHE A 128 27.31 -6.98 -0.78
C PHE A 128 26.34 -7.95 -0.10
N PRO A 129 26.40 -9.26 -0.42
CA PRO A 129 25.74 -10.28 0.38
C PRO A 129 26.27 -10.30 1.80
N MET A 130 25.39 -10.42 2.78
CA MET A 130 25.73 -10.38 4.19
C MET A 130 25.14 -11.59 4.91
N LYS A 131 25.89 -12.18 5.84
CA LYS A 131 25.44 -13.25 6.73
C LYS A 131 25.45 -12.77 8.17
N ARG A 132 24.39 -13.12 8.91
CA ARG A 132 24.27 -12.82 10.34
C ARG A 132 25.38 -13.45 11.17
N VAL A 133 25.88 -12.72 12.17
CA VAL A 133 26.94 -13.15 13.11
C VAL A 133 26.56 -12.92 14.57
N GLY A 134 25.32 -12.83 14.93
CA GLY A 134 24.84 -12.63 16.28
C GLY A 134 23.45 -13.24 16.42
N THR A 135 22.75 -12.90 17.50
CA THR A 135 21.33 -13.24 17.65
C THR A 135 20.49 -12.43 16.67
N ARG A 136 19.36 -12.99 16.24
CA ARG A 136 18.45 -12.29 15.33
C ARG A 136 17.91 -11.01 15.99
N GLY A 137 17.88 -9.93 15.22
CA GLY A 137 17.46 -8.61 15.69
C GLY A 137 18.60 -7.73 16.23
N GLU A 138 19.81 -8.28 16.46
CA GLU A 138 20.97 -7.45 16.82
C GLU A 138 21.52 -6.63 15.64
N GLY A 139 21.17 -6.96 14.42
CA GLY A 139 21.66 -6.28 13.22
C GLY A 139 23.15 -6.44 12.94
N LYS A 140 23.77 -7.52 13.45
CA LYS A 140 25.20 -7.81 13.25
C LYS A 140 25.39 -8.75 12.08
N PHE A 141 26.09 -8.28 11.05
CA PHE A 141 26.35 -9.03 9.82
C PHE A 141 27.82 -8.97 9.43
N LYS A 142 28.27 -10.01 8.71
CA LYS A 142 29.54 -10.02 8.00
C LYS A 142 29.31 -10.15 6.49
N ARG A 143 30.12 -9.48 5.69
CA ARG A 143 30.17 -9.70 4.24
C ARG A 143 30.58 -11.12 3.91
N ILE A 144 29.93 -11.72 2.92
CA ILE A 144 30.27 -13.01 2.31
C ILE A 144 30.20 -12.87 0.78
N SER A 145 30.71 -13.86 0.06
CA SER A 145 30.54 -13.89 -1.41
C SER A 145 29.13 -14.33 -1.81
N TRP A 146 28.71 -13.98 -3.02
CA TRP A 146 27.50 -14.51 -3.61
C TRP A 146 27.48 -16.03 -3.69
N ASP A 147 28.61 -16.63 -4.06
CA ASP A 147 28.71 -18.08 -4.15
C ASP A 147 28.47 -18.76 -2.79
N GLN A 148 29.11 -18.24 -1.73
CA GLN A 148 28.85 -18.72 -0.37
C GLN A 148 27.36 -18.52 0.04
N ALA A 149 26.81 -17.33 -0.19
CA ALA A 149 25.43 -17.04 0.19
C ALA A 149 24.42 -18.00 -0.48
N LEU A 150 24.52 -18.14 -1.81
CA LEU A 150 23.58 -18.93 -2.57
C LEU A 150 23.77 -20.44 -2.34
N THR A 151 25.00 -20.92 -2.08
CA THR A 151 25.24 -22.31 -1.73
C THR A 151 24.64 -22.67 -0.37
N GLU A 152 24.93 -21.86 0.65
CA GLU A 152 24.38 -22.09 2.00
C GLU A 152 22.85 -21.99 2.03
N ILE A 153 22.25 -21.04 1.29
CA ILE A 153 20.78 -20.90 1.16
C ILE A 153 20.20 -22.12 0.46
N ALA A 154 20.79 -22.58 -0.66
CA ALA A 154 20.30 -23.73 -1.41
C ALA A 154 20.36 -25.02 -0.56
N GLU A 155 21.46 -25.30 0.10
CA GLU A 155 21.63 -26.44 1.01
C GLU A 155 20.59 -26.41 2.14
N ARG A 156 20.37 -25.24 2.73
CA ARG A 156 19.39 -25.07 3.79
C ARG A 156 17.96 -25.26 3.30
N MET A 157 17.63 -24.75 2.12
CA MET A 157 16.31 -24.95 1.51
C MET A 157 16.01 -26.43 1.30
N VAL A 158 16.98 -27.17 0.77
CA VAL A 158 16.86 -28.63 0.57
C VAL A 158 16.64 -29.34 1.91
N TYR A 159 17.48 -29.03 2.92
CA TYR A 159 17.35 -29.61 4.26
C TYR A 159 15.95 -29.38 4.86
N LEU A 160 15.47 -28.14 4.84
CA LEU A 160 14.17 -27.81 5.43
C LEU A 160 12.99 -28.48 4.69
N ARG A 161 13.05 -28.53 3.35
CA ARG A 161 12.04 -29.23 2.55
C ARG A 161 12.01 -30.72 2.83
N ASP A 162 13.19 -31.37 2.86
CA ASP A 162 13.31 -32.82 2.99
C ASP A 162 13.00 -33.29 4.42
N THR A 163 13.27 -32.43 5.43
CA THR A 163 13.04 -32.76 6.84
C THR A 163 11.62 -32.41 7.28
N TYR A 164 11.09 -31.27 6.89
CA TYR A 164 9.82 -30.71 7.39
C TYR A 164 8.71 -30.64 6.35
N GLY A 165 9.01 -31.03 5.12
CA GLY A 165 8.09 -30.99 3.98
C GLY A 165 8.11 -29.63 3.22
N PRO A 166 7.46 -29.59 2.03
CA PRO A 166 7.46 -28.43 1.17
C PRO A 166 6.79 -27.19 1.79
N THR A 167 5.91 -27.38 2.76
CA THR A 167 5.24 -26.30 3.49
C THR A 167 6.14 -25.59 4.51
N ALA A 168 7.37 -26.09 4.73
CA ALA A 168 8.30 -25.46 5.66
C ALA A 168 8.84 -24.09 5.18
N LEU A 169 8.75 -23.82 3.89
CA LEU A 169 9.20 -22.55 3.29
C LEU A 169 8.01 -21.63 3.06
N LEU A 170 8.00 -20.48 3.72
CA LEU A 170 6.99 -19.44 3.60
C LEU A 170 7.42 -18.37 2.61
N ASP A 171 6.57 -18.09 1.62
CA ASP A 171 6.71 -16.98 0.71
C ASP A 171 6.07 -15.72 1.33
N GLN A 172 6.89 -14.75 1.70
CA GLN A 172 6.48 -13.40 2.12
C GLN A 172 7.02 -12.33 1.16
N SER A 173 7.04 -12.60 -0.13
CA SER A 173 7.24 -11.57 -1.15
C SER A 173 6.02 -10.65 -1.25
N TYR A 174 6.24 -9.40 -1.62
CA TYR A 174 5.15 -8.47 -1.93
C TYR A 174 5.60 -7.34 -2.85
N ALA A 175 4.65 -6.64 -3.46
CA ALA A 175 4.86 -5.58 -4.44
C ALA A 175 5.42 -4.29 -3.81
N GLY A 176 6.48 -4.37 -3.00
CA GLY A 176 7.09 -3.24 -2.29
C GLY A 176 8.13 -2.52 -3.12
N ALA A 177 9.38 -3.01 -3.04
CA ALA A 177 10.55 -2.37 -3.63
C ALA A 177 10.85 -2.81 -5.08
N SER A 178 10.39 -3.97 -5.49
CA SER A 178 10.64 -4.55 -6.82
C SER A 178 9.32 -4.78 -7.54
N TYR A 179 8.94 -3.87 -8.42
CA TYR A 179 7.74 -4.01 -9.23
C TYR A 179 7.96 -3.51 -10.66
N GLY A 180 8.00 -4.43 -11.57
CA GLY A 180 8.14 -4.23 -13.00
C GLY A 180 7.43 -5.32 -13.78
N VAL A 181 7.71 -5.39 -15.07
CA VAL A 181 7.20 -6.45 -15.93
C VAL A 181 8.03 -7.73 -15.76
N LEU A 182 9.35 -7.59 -15.79
CA LEU A 182 10.28 -8.71 -15.63
C LEU A 182 10.62 -8.96 -14.17
N HIS A 183 10.94 -7.91 -13.43
CA HIS A 183 11.35 -8.01 -12.04
C HIS A 183 10.16 -7.71 -11.12
N LYS A 184 9.38 -8.75 -10.79
CA LYS A 184 8.18 -8.63 -9.98
C LYS A 184 8.33 -9.41 -8.68
N SER A 185 8.14 -8.73 -7.56
CA SER A 185 7.93 -9.33 -6.27
C SER A 185 6.43 -9.34 -5.96
N ASP A 186 5.83 -10.52 -5.96
CA ASP A 186 4.40 -10.71 -5.69
C ASP A 186 4.19 -12.18 -5.28
N GLN A 187 3.35 -12.43 -4.31
CA GLN A 187 3.13 -13.77 -3.77
C GLN A 187 2.56 -14.77 -4.79
N ILE A 188 1.75 -14.30 -5.73
CA ILE A 188 1.03 -15.19 -6.66
C ILE A 188 1.77 -15.29 -7.98
N GLU A 189 2.22 -14.16 -8.51
CA GLU A 189 2.70 -14.04 -9.89
C GLU A 189 4.17 -13.59 -9.97
N GLY A 190 4.85 -13.46 -8.82
CA GLY A 190 6.22 -13.00 -8.73
C GLY A 190 7.27 -14.07 -8.96
N LEU A 191 8.51 -13.63 -9.06
CA LEU A 191 9.67 -14.47 -9.32
C LEU A 191 9.90 -15.52 -8.24
N LEU A 192 9.73 -15.16 -6.97
CA LEU A 192 9.89 -16.07 -5.83
C LEU A 192 8.85 -17.18 -5.86
N GLY A 193 7.57 -16.83 -6.11
CA GLY A 193 6.49 -17.80 -6.20
C GLY A 193 6.72 -18.83 -7.28
N ARG A 194 7.16 -18.39 -8.47
CA ARG A 194 7.56 -19.26 -9.58
C ARG A 194 8.75 -20.15 -9.20
N PHE A 195 9.79 -19.59 -8.58
CA PHE A 195 10.97 -20.31 -8.12
C PHE A 195 10.61 -21.42 -7.11
N MET A 196 9.87 -21.09 -6.08
CA MET A 196 9.48 -22.06 -5.05
C MET A 196 8.53 -23.13 -5.58
N GLY A 197 7.63 -22.77 -6.51
CA GLY A 197 6.77 -23.75 -7.19
C GLY A 197 7.58 -24.80 -7.95
N MET A 198 8.63 -24.39 -8.67
CA MET A 198 9.54 -25.31 -9.37
C MET A 198 10.46 -26.09 -8.43
N PHE A 199 10.81 -25.51 -7.27
CA PHE A 199 11.61 -26.18 -6.23
C PHE A 199 10.87 -27.32 -5.54
N GLY A 200 9.55 -27.37 -5.64
CA GLY A 200 8.72 -28.44 -5.08
C GLY A 200 7.60 -28.00 -4.16
N GLY A 201 7.36 -26.72 -4.04
CA GLY A 201 6.23 -26.15 -3.31
C GLY A 201 6.60 -25.21 -2.17
N ARG A 202 5.57 -24.64 -1.55
CA ARG A 202 5.70 -23.65 -0.46
C ARG A 202 4.43 -23.54 0.37
N THR A 203 4.54 -22.88 1.52
CA THR A 203 3.41 -22.18 2.14
C THR A 203 3.25 -20.81 1.46
N ASN A 204 2.08 -20.56 0.90
CA ASN A 204 1.68 -19.29 0.34
C ASN A 204 0.95 -18.44 1.39
N SER A 205 0.96 -17.13 1.20
CA SER A 205 0.12 -16.21 1.97
C SER A 205 -1.02 -15.70 1.11
N TRP A 206 -2.21 -15.59 1.68
CA TRP A 206 -3.35 -14.97 1.02
C TRP A 206 -3.87 -13.79 1.86
N SER A 207 -4.74 -13.01 1.31
CA SER A 207 -5.25 -11.76 1.84
C SER A 207 -4.29 -10.58 1.58
N VAL A 208 -4.85 -9.60 0.93
CA VAL A 208 -4.13 -8.38 0.56
C VAL A 208 -4.30 -7.35 1.67
N PRO A 209 -3.22 -6.91 2.34
CA PRO A 209 -3.31 -5.93 3.43
C PRO A 209 -4.05 -4.65 3.03
N SER A 210 -3.92 -4.25 1.78
CA SER A 210 -4.45 -2.98 1.29
C SER A 210 -5.97 -2.96 1.13
N TYR A 211 -6.61 -4.08 0.70
CA TYR A 211 -8.01 -4.02 0.23
C TYR A 211 -8.76 -5.36 0.23
N GLN A 212 -8.39 -6.34 1.06
CA GLN A 212 -9.06 -7.65 1.04
C GLN A 212 -10.57 -7.58 1.31
N GLY A 213 -11.01 -6.76 2.26
CA GLY A 213 -12.44 -6.59 2.53
C GLY A 213 -13.20 -6.08 1.32
N THR A 214 -12.60 -5.12 0.62
CA THR A 214 -13.14 -4.57 -0.63
C THR A 214 -13.13 -5.59 -1.76
N THR A 215 -12.05 -6.39 -1.90
CA THR A 215 -11.99 -7.48 -2.90
C THR A 215 -13.14 -8.48 -2.72
N SER A 216 -13.37 -8.91 -1.49
CA SER A 216 -14.46 -9.84 -1.18
C SER A 216 -15.83 -9.20 -1.48
N SER A 217 -16.02 -7.94 -1.09
CA SER A 217 -17.25 -7.19 -1.38
C SER A 217 -17.52 -7.08 -2.88
N SER A 218 -16.52 -6.66 -3.67
CA SER A 218 -16.67 -6.48 -5.12
C SER A 218 -17.03 -7.79 -5.82
N ARG A 219 -16.39 -8.91 -5.42
CA ARG A 219 -16.69 -10.24 -5.96
C ARG A 219 -18.10 -10.72 -5.62
N TRP A 220 -18.53 -10.53 -4.37
CA TRP A 220 -19.89 -10.92 -3.96
C TRP A 220 -20.99 -10.04 -4.55
N THR A 221 -20.67 -8.79 -4.90
CA THR A 221 -21.65 -7.83 -5.40
C THR A 221 -21.67 -7.74 -6.92
N PHE A 222 -20.52 -7.73 -7.57
CA PHE A 222 -20.36 -7.51 -9.02
C PHE A 222 -19.79 -8.72 -9.77
N GLY A 223 -19.31 -9.76 -9.05
CA GLY A 223 -18.63 -10.93 -9.62
C GLY A 223 -17.19 -10.69 -10.04
N THR A 224 -16.69 -9.46 -9.94
CA THR A 224 -15.38 -9.03 -10.38
C THR A 224 -14.78 -7.96 -9.47
N ILE A 225 -13.47 -7.72 -9.60
CA ILE A 225 -12.77 -6.58 -9.00
C ILE A 225 -12.49 -5.47 -10.03
N GLU A 226 -12.91 -5.66 -11.26
CA GLU A 226 -12.82 -4.68 -12.36
C GLU A 226 -14.06 -3.78 -12.34
N ASP A 227 -14.27 -3.12 -11.21
CA ASP A 227 -15.44 -2.32 -10.90
C ASP A 227 -15.14 -0.80 -10.89
N GLY A 228 -13.98 -0.39 -11.42
CA GLY A 228 -13.52 0.98 -11.42
C GLY A 228 -13.67 1.70 -12.77
N ASN A 229 -14.05 2.98 -12.69
CA ASN A 229 -13.93 3.88 -13.83
C ASN A 229 -12.49 4.37 -13.97
N GLU A 230 -12.07 4.71 -15.20
CA GLU A 230 -10.83 5.46 -15.37
C GLU A 230 -10.97 6.89 -14.83
N ASP A 231 -9.83 7.50 -14.48
CA ASP A 231 -9.82 8.78 -13.78
C ASP A 231 -10.39 9.94 -14.63
N ASP A 232 -10.29 9.85 -15.97
CA ASP A 232 -10.85 10.83 -16.90
C ASP A 232 -12.39 10.88 -16.86
N ALA A 233 -13.05 9.77 -16.50
CA ALA A 233 -14.49 9.74 -16.29
C ALA A 233 -14.94 10.68 -15.16
N PHE A 234 -14.10 10.93 -14.15
CA PHE A 234 -14.42 11.84 -13.04
C PHE A 234 -14.52 13.31 -13.47
N ALA A 235 -13.88 13.70 -14.59
CA ALA A 235 -14.04 15.04 -15.14
C ALA A 235 -15.50 15.39 -15.52
N HIS A 236 -16.37 14.39 -15.63
CA HIS A 236 -17.79 14.53 -15.98
C HIS A 236 -18.74 14.45 -14.76
N THR A 237 -18.21 14.26 -13.57
CA THR A 237 -18.98 14.15 -12.32
C THR A 237 -19.53 15.51 -11.88
N LYS A 238 -20.79 15.54 -11.41
CA LYS A 238 -21.42 16.73 -10.83
C LYS A 238 -21.42 16.77 -9.30
N LEU A 239 -21.39 15.60 -8.68
CA LEU A 239 -21.23 15.44 -7.23
C LEU A 239 -20.23 14.30 -6.99
N MET A 240 -19.12 14.63 -6.32
CA MET A 240 -18.09 13.66 -5.90
C MET A 240 -18.13 13.50 -4.38
N ILE A 241 -18.48 12.31 -3.91
CA ILE A 241 -18.41 11.93 -2.51
C ILE A 241 -17.14 11.09 -2.30
N MET A 242 -16.14 11.68 -1.65
CA MET A 242 -14.89 11.01 -1.28
C MET A 242 -15.06 10.39 0.12
N TRP A 243 -15.32 9.09 0.17
CA TRP A 243 -15.54 8.40 1.44
C TRP A 243 -14.29 7.65 1.87
N GLY A 244 -13.62 8.14 2.93
CA GLY A 244 -12.34 7.63 3.39
C GLY A 244 -11.25 7.70 2.33
N TRP A 245 -11.33 8.63 1.38
CA TRP A 245 -10.42 8.76 0.25
C TRP A 245 -9.72 10.12 0.20
N ASN A 246 -8.38 10.09 0.20
CA ASN A 246 -7.56 11.28 0.13
C ASN A 246 -6.63 11.23 -1.10
N PRO A 247 -7.12 11.55 -2.31
CA PRO A 247 -6.33 11.52 -3.54
C PRO A 247 -5.16 12.51 -3.58
N ALA A 248 -5.07 13.45 -2.65
CA ALA A 248 -3.88 14.29 -2.49
C ALA A 248 -2.65 13.51 -2.05
N TYR A 249 -2.82 12.34 -1.40
CA TYR A 249 -1.73 11.48 -0.93
C TYR A 249 -1.71 10.12 -1.61
N THR A 250 -2.88 9.55 -1.92
CA THR A 250 -3.05 8.19 -2.41
C THR A 250 -3.51 8.20 -3.85
N PHE A 251 -2.59 7.91 -4.73
CA PHE A 251 -2.85 7.84 -6.16
C PHE A 251 -3.03 6.39 -6.58
N HIS A 252 -4.13 6.09 -7.25
CA HIS A 252 -4.38 4.80 -7.90
C HIS A 252 -4.75 5.06 -9.35
N GLY A 253 -3.86 5.59 -10.13
CA GLY A 253 -4.08 5.99 -11.49
C GLY A 253 -3.05 7.04 -11.90
N GLY A 254 -3.02 7.33 -13.19
CA GLY A 254 -2.01 8.22 -13.73
C GLY A 254 -2.25 9.68 -13.36
N ASN A 255 -3.49 10.11 -13.23
CA ASN A 255 -3.82 11.52 -13.23
C ASN A 255 -5.07 11.89 -12.42
N THR A 256 -5.35 11.15 -11.37
CA THR A 256 -6.52 11.35 -10.50
C THR A 256 -6.70 12.83 -10.10
N PHE A 257 -5.63 13.46 -9.60
CA PHE A 257 -5.70 14.85 -9.13
C PHE A 257 -5.97 15.85 -10.27
N TYR A 258 -5.46 15.57 -11.46
CA TYR A 258 -5.71 16.39 -12.64
C TYR A 258 -7.19 16.38 -13.03
N TYR A 259 -7.78 15.20 -13.17
CA TYR A 259 -9.18 15.06 -13.57
C TYR A 259 -10.16 15.55 -12.50
N MET A 260 -9.83 15.35 -11.22
CA MET A 260 -10.60 15.92 -10.11
C MET A 260 -10.59 17.46 -10.13
N ARG A 261 -9.45 18.08 -10.52
CA ARG A 261 -9.38 19.53 -10.71
C ARG A 261 -10.24 19.99 -11.88
N LEU A 262 -10.25 19.24 -12.99
CA LEU A 262 -11.14 19.53 -14.13
C LEU A 262 -12.61 19.42 -13.70
N ALA A 263 -13.01 18.42 -12.93
CA ALA A 263 -14.37 18.31 -12.38
C ALA A 263 -14.73 19.55 -11.56
N LYS A 264 -13.83 20.01 -10.67
CA LYS A 264 -14.03 21.25 -9.91
C LYS A 264 -14.23 22.46 -10.81
N GLN A 265 -13.41 22.64 -11.83
CA GLN A 265 -13.52 23.73 -12.80
C GLN A 265 -14.86 23.69 -13.58
N ARG A 266 -15.42 22.50 -13.79
CA ARG A 266 -16.73 22.26 -14.41
C ARG A 266 -17.90 22.38 -13.44
N GLY A 267 -17.65 22.77 -12.19
CA GLY A 267 -18.70 23.01 -11.19
C GLY A 267 -19.13 21.79 -10.38
N CYS A 268 -18.36 20.70 -10.39
CA CYS A 268 -18.58 19.56 -9.51
C CYS A 268 -18.58 20.00 -8.04
N LYS A 269 -19.54 19.52 -7.27
CA LYS A 269 -19.57 19.66 -5.82
C LYS A 269 -18.82 18.50 -5.17
N PHE A 270 -18.04 18.81 -4.12
CA PHE A 270 -17.25 17.82 -3.40
C PHE A 270 -17.71 17.66 -1.97
N VAL A 271 -17.81 16.41 -1.53
CA VAL A 271 -18.08 16.02 -0.14
C VAL A 271 -16.97 15.07 0.30
N VAL A 272 -16.46 15.22 1.52
CA VAL A 272 -15.51 14.30 2.14
C VAL A 272 -16.14 13.75 3.42
N VAL A 273 -16.30 12.44 3.49
CA VAL A 273 -16.68 11.72 4.71
C VAL A 273 -15.42 11.05 5.25
N ASP A 274 -14.86 11.59 6.31
CA ASP A 274 -13.56 11.15 6.86
C ASP A 274 -13.42 11.64 8.30
N PRO A 275 -12.79 10.88 9.22
CA PRO A 275 -12.47 11.36 10.56
C PRO A 275 -11.55 12.60 10.59
N GLN A 276 -10.82 12.85 9.48
CA GLN A 276 -9.93 14.00 9.31
C GLN A 276 -10.44 14.97 8.24
N TYR A 277 -10.20 16.27 8.44
CA TYR A 277 -10.23 17.26 7.37
C TYR A 277 -8.97 17.12 6.52
N THR A 278 -9.06 16.34 5.44
CA THR A 278 -7.93 15.94 4.60
C THR A 278 -7.44 17.07 3.70
N ASP A 279 -6.22 16.93 3.14
CA ASP A 279 -5.71 17.86 2.12
C ASP A 279 -6.58 17.86 0.86
N SER A 280 -7.24 16.75 0.55
CA SER A 280 -8.22 16.69 -0.54
C SER A 280 -9.47 17.52 -0.23
N ALA A 281 -9.95 17.49 1.03
CA ALA A 281 -11.05 18.36 1.44
C ALA A 281 -10.70 19.84 1.24
N ALA A 282 -9.49 20.24 1.63
CA ALA A 282 -9.01 21.60 1.45
C ALA A 282 -8.81 21.97 -0.04
N ALA A 283 -8.24 21.07 -0.86
CA ALA A 283 -7.95 21.33 -2.28
C ALA A 283 -9.19 21.54 -3.14
N TYR A 284 -10.27 20.86 -2.79
CA TYR A 284 -11.52 20.90 -3.55
C TYR A 284 -12.62 21.76 -2.91
N ASP A 285 -12.36 22.44 -1.78
CA ASP A 285 -13.36 23.17 -0.97
C ASP A 285 -14.56 22.27 -0.63
N ALA A 286 -14.27 21.05 -0.23
CA ALA A 286 -15.28 20.05 0.00
C ALA A 286 -16.08 20.31 1.30
N TRP A 287 -17.35 19.96 1.29
CA TRP A 287 -18.10 19.81 2.52
C TRP A 287 -17.57 18.62 3.29
N TRP A 288 -16.92 18.86 4.44
CA TRP A 288 -16.39 17.82 5.30
C TRP A 288 -17.44 17.35 6.30
N ILE A 289 -17.61 16.04 6.38
CA ILE A 289 -18.49 15.35 7.33
C ILE A 289 -17.60 14.52 8.23
N PRO A 290 -17.35 14.97 9.48
CA PRO A 290 -16.55 14.22 10.46
C PRO A 290 -17.34 13.01 10.96
N ILE A 291 -16.83 11.81 10.71
CA ILE A 291 -17.45 10.55 11.11
C ILE A 291 -16.59 9.83 12.15
N LYS A 292 -17.20 9.10 13.10
CA LYS A 292 -16.47 8.16 13.94
C LYS A 292 -15.97 6.98 13.10
N PRO A 293 -14.71 6.55 13.22
CA PRO A 293 -14.20 5.41 12.47
C PRO A 293 -15.02 4.13 12.66
N ASN A 294 -15.10 3.29 11.65
CA ASN A 294 -15.80 2.01 11.60
C ASN A 294 -17.34 2.10 11.79
N THR A 295 -17.93 3.28 11.61
CA THR A 295 -19.38 3.47 11.65
C THR A 295 -19.97 3.82 10.27
N ASP A 296 -19.17 3.69 9.24
CA ASP A 296 -19.49 4.06 7.86
C ASP A 296 -20.75 3.37 7.34
N ALA A 297 -20.87 2.05 7.56
CA ALA A 297 -22.02 1.26 7.14
C ALA A 297 -23.31 1.70 7.85
N ALA A 298 -23.23 2.17 9.10
CA ALA A 298 -24.38 2.71 9.82
C ALA A 298 -24.86 4.03 9.21
N MET A 299 -23.93 4.94 8.88
CA MET A 299 -24.29 6.20 8.22
C MET A 299 -24.92 5.96 6.85
N MET A 300 -24.36 5.04 6.06
CA MET A 300 -24.90 4.65 4.76
C MET A 300 -26.29 4.00 4.87
N ALA A 301 -26.54 3.22 5.93
CA ALA A 301 -27.85 2.64 6.19
C ALA A 301 -28.90 3.75 6.49
N GLY A 302 -28.51 4.79 7.25
CA GLY A 302 -29.36 5.97 7.48
C GLY A 302 -29.68 6.74 6.19
N MET A 303 -28.71 6.85 5.28
CA MET A 303 -28.93 7.42 3.95
C MET A 303 -29.88 6.56 3.12
N ALA A 304 -29.71 5.23 3.13
CA ALA A 304 -30.59 4.29 2.42
C ALA A 304 -32.04 4.35 2.93
N TYR A 305 -32.20 4.45 4.28
CA TYR A 305 -33.52 4.64 4.88
C TYR A 305 -34.21 5.87 4.31
N HIS A 306 -33.55 7.03 4.34
CA HIS A 306 -34.10 8.29 3.83
C HIS A 306 -34.47 8.20 2.34
N ILE A 307 -33.63 7.58 1.53
CA ILE A 307 -33.86 7.37 0.09
C ILE A 307 -35.12 6.52 -0.12
N PHE A 308 -35.32 5.44 0.63
CA PHE A 308 -36.53 4.61 0.56
C PHE A 308 -37.79 5.34 1.10
N ASP A 309 -37.65 6.03 2.25
CA ASP A 309 -38.80 6.75 2.88
C ASP A 309 -39.34 7.84 1.97
N LYS A 310 -38.46 8.54 1.24
CA LYS A 310 -38.84 9.61 0.31
C LYS A 310 -39.06 9.15 -1.12
N ASN A 311 -38.96 7.84 -1.41
CA ASN A 311 -39.08 7.26 -2.75
C ASN A 311 -38.12 7.91 -3.78
N LEU A 312 -36.90 8.18 -3.38
CA LEU A 312 -35.86 8.80 -4.21
C LEU A 312 -34.99 7.78 -4.95
N GLN A 313 -35.20 6.47 -4.75
CA GLN A 313 -34.48 5.41 -5.44
C GLN A 313 -34.88 5.35 -6.93
N ASP A 314 -33.94 4.91 -7.75
CA ASP A 314 -34.17 4.57 -9.15
C ASP A 314 -34.77 3.15 -9.24
N GLN A 315 -36.10 3.03 -9.09
CA GLN A 315 -36.75 1.72 -9.07
C GLN A 315 -36.61 0.98 -10.40
N ALA A 316 -36.56 1.69 -11.52
CA ALA A 316 -36.41 1.07 -12.84
C ALA A 316 -35.01 0.42 -12.98
N PHE A 317 -33.97 1.06 -12.46
CA PHE A 317 -32.63 0.49 -12.39
C PHE A 317 -32.62 -0.74 -11.47
N ILE A 318 -33.22 -0.63 -10.30
CA ILE A 318 -33.28 -1.72 -9.31
C ILE A 318 -33.95 -2.96 -9.90
N ASP A 319 -35.17 -2.82 -10.48
CA ASP A 319 -35.93 -3.94 -11.02
C ASP A 319 -35.18 -4.67 -12.13
N ARG A 320 -34.44 -3.93 -12.96
CA ARG A 320 -33.76 -4.48 -14.12
C ARG A 320 -32.41 -5.13 -13.75
N PHE A 321 -31.61 -4.47 -12.91
CA PHE A 321 -30.21 -4.81 -12.77
C PHE A 321 -29.80 -5.35 -11.38
N VAL A 322 -30.67 -5.30 -10.36
CA VAL A 322 -30.29 -5.60 -8.99
C VAL A 322 -31.03 -6.81 -8.45
N GLN A 323 -30.33 -7.67 -7.70
CA GLN A 323 -30.91 -8.75 -6.92
C GLN A 323 -30.86 -8.43 -5.42
N GLY A 324 -31.98 -8.60 -4.72
CA GLY A 324 -32.07 -8.54 -3.27
C GLY A 324 -32.12 -7.13 -2.66
N MET A 325 -32.39 -6.09 -3.47
CA MET A 325 -32.59 -4.74 -2.95
C MET A 325 -33.89 -4.61 -2.17
N ASP A 326 -34.97 -5.23 -2.63
CA ASP A 326 -36.29 -5.23 -2.03
C ASP A 326 -36.93 -6.62 -2.17
N PRO A 327 -38.11 -6.89 -1.52
CA PRO A 327 -38.77 -8.17 -1.64
C PRO A 327 -39.10 -8.57 -3.10
N GLY A 328 -39.34 -7.61 -4.00
CA GLY A 328 -39.65 -7.86 -5.41
C GLY A 328 -38.43 -8.33 -6.23
N THR A 329 -37.23 -7.99 -5.80
CA THR A 329 -35.99 -8.33 -6.47
C THR A 329 -35.26 -9.53 -5.85
N MET A 330 -35.85 -10.19 -4.83
CA MET A 330 -35.28 -11.41 -4.23
C MET A 330 -35.33 -12.58 -5.23
N PRO A 331 -34.26 -13.42 -5.28
CA PRO A 331 -34.28 -14.60 -6.13
C PRO A 331 -35.37 -15.58 -5.65
N GLU A 332 -35.94 -16.35 -6.58
CA GLU A 332 -37.09 -17.20 -6.30
C GLU A 332 -36.86 -18.18 -5.16
N TRP A 333 -35.68 -18.79 -5.10
CA TRP A 333 -35.29 -19.73 -4.06
C TRP A 333 -35.10 -19.11 -2.67
N ALA A 334 -34.96 -17.79 -2.57
CA ALA A 334 -34.79 -17.02 -1.34
C ALA A 334 -35.99 -16.10 -1.02
N ARG A 335 -37.11 -16.26 -1.72
CA ARG A 335 -38.36 -15.49 -1.43
C ARG A 335 -38.77 -15.70 0.03
N GLY A 336 -39.06 -14.60 0.72
CA GLY A 336 -39.37 -14.59 2.15
C GLY A 336 -38.17 -14.50 3.08
N GLN A 337 -36.97 -14.57 2.57
CA GLN A 337 -35.78 -14.16 3.32
C GLN A 337 -35.67 -12.62 3.33
N GLU A 338 -34.86 -12.09 4.26
CA GLU A 338 -34.66 -10.66 4.45
C GLU A 338 -34.01 -10.01 3.22
N SER A 339 -34.70 -9.06 2.61
CA SER A 339 -34.12 -8.16 1.59
C SER A 339 -33.38 -7.00 2.24
N PHE A 340 -32.58 -6.26 1.45
CA PHE A 340 -31.90 -5.06 1.96
C PHE A 340 -32.88 -4.02 2.48
N ARG A 341 -34.00 -3.77 1.76
CA ARG A 341 -35.06 -2.85 2.20
C ARG A 341 -35.71 -3.30 3.50
N ASP A 342 -35.95 -4.62 3.69
CA ASP A 342 -36.53 -5.13 4.94
C ASP A 342 -35.62 -4.82 6.13
N TYR A 343 -34.32 -5.01 5.98
CA TYR A 343 -33.33 -4.64 7.01
C TYR A 343 -33.32 -3.12 7.27
N ILE A 344 -33.26 -2.31 6.23
CA ILE A 344 -33.19 -0.84 6.36
C ILE A 344 -34.45 -0.27 7.01
N MET A 345 -35.61 -0.75 6.61
CA MET A 345 -36.91 -0.27 7.13
C MET A 345 -37.27 -0.88 8.49
N GLY A 346 -36.48 -1.82 9.02
CA GLY A 346 -36.68 -2.47 10.31
C GLY A 346 -37.79 -3.52 10.30
N VAL A 347 -38.11 -4.08 9.15
CA VAL A 347 -39.15 -5.12 9.03
C VAL A 347 -38.69 -6.41 9.71
N SER A 348 -37.41 -6.76 9.59
CA SER A 348 -36.89 -8.03 10.06
C SER A 348 -36.49 -8.03 11.54
N ASP A 349 -35.95 -6.93 12.06
CA ASP A 349 -35.38 -6.83 13.40
C ASP A 349 -36.10 -5.83 14.33
N GLY A 350 -37.15 -5.19 13.82
CA GLY A 350 -37.93 -4.19 14.55
C GLY A 350 -37.26 -2.85 14.71
N VAL A 351 -36.09 -2.63 14.08
CA VAL A 351 -35.28 -1.43 14.23
C VAL A 351 -35.08 -0.75 12.88
N ALA A 352 -35.83 0.30 12.59
CA ALA A 352 -35.62 1.11 11.40
C ALA A 352 -34.29 1.86 11.46
N LYS A 353 -33.51 1.81 10.38
CA LYS A 353 -32.17 2.41 10.30
C LYS A 353 -32.25 3.89 9.92
N THR A 354 -33.06 4.66 10.70
CA THR A 354 -33.33 6.08 10.43
C THR A 354 -32.04 6.93 10.48
N PRO A 355 -32.04 8.15 9.92
CA PRO A 355 -30.92 9.09 10.09
C PRO A 355 -30.56 9.35 11.56
N GLU A 356 -31.55 9.35 12.48
CA GLU A 356 -31.34 9.52 13.93
C GLU A 356 -30.66 8.29 14.54
N TRP A 357 -31.08 7.07 14.15
CA TRP A 357 -30.39 5.83 14.54
C TRP A 357 -28.94 5.86 14.09
N ALA A 358 -28.68 6.21 12.84
CA ALA A 358 -27.34 6.32 12.29
C ALA A 358 -26.50 7.38 12.99
N SER A 359 -27.10 8.55 13.26
CA SER A 359 -26.47 9.68 13.96
C SER A 359 -25.98 9.29 15.37
N ALA A 360 -26.79 8.53 16.12
CA ALA A 360 -26.40 8.04 17.45
C ALA A 360 -25.14 7.16 17.41
N ILE A 361 -24.94 6.40 16.33
CA ILE A 361 -23.82 5.50 16.12
C ILE A 361 -22.60 6.27 15.60
N CYS A 362 -22.76 6.99 14.49
CA CYS A 362 -21.64 7.57 13.75
C CYS A 362 -21.21 8.98 14.22
N GLY A 363 -22.04 9.63 15.02
CA GLY A 363 -21.77 10.97 15.54
C GLY A 363 -22.02 12.10 14.52
N VAL A 364 -22.43 11.77 13.30
CA VAL A 364 -22.81 12.76 12.28
C VAL A 364 -24.25 13.23 12.53
N PRO A 365 -24.55 14.53 12.52
CA PRO A 365 -25.92 15.01 12.69
C PRO A 365 -26.89 14.39 11.68
N ALA A 366 -28.08 13.96 12.15
CA ALA A 366 -29.10 13.36 11.28
C ALA A 366 -29.48 14.25 10.07
N ALA A 367 -29.51 15.57 10.28
CA ALA A 367 -29.77 16.53 9.20
C ALA A 367 -28.70 16.52 8.09
N ASP A 368 -27.43 16.26 8.44
CA ASP A 368 -26.33 16.15 7.47
C ASP A 368 -26.41 14.81 6.71
N ILE A 369 -26.84 13.73 7.38
CA ILE A 369 -27.09 12.43 6.74
C ILE A 369 -28.23 12.58 5.71
N VAL A 370 -29.33 13.20 6.09
CA VAL A 370 -30.47 13.52 5.19
C VAL A 370 -30.02 14.36 4.01
N LYS A 371 -29.30 15.46 4.26
CA LYS A 371 -28.80 16.35 3.22
C LYS A 371 -27.89 15.63 2.22
N LEU A 372 -26.98 14.78 2.70
CA LEU A 372 -26.11 14.00 1.82
C LEU A 372 -26.90 12.98 1.01
N ALA A 373 -27.88 12.31 1.62
CA ALA A 373 -28.76 11.36 0.94
C ALA A 373 -29.57 12.04 -0.19
N ASP A 374 -30.17 13.20 0.10
CA ASP A 374 -30.89 14.01 -0.92
C ASP A 374 -29.95 14.43 -2.06
N MET A 375 -28.75 14.96 -1.73
CA MET A 375 -27.78 15.37 -2.74
C MET A 375 -27.38 14.20 -3.64
N TYR A 376 -27.12 13.03 -3.07
CA TYR A 376 -26.69 11.86 -3.82
C TYR A 376 -27.78 11.27 -4.69
N ALA A 377 -29.01 11.18 -4.18
CA ALA A 377 -30.14 10.64 -4.92
C ALA A 377 -30.60 11.55 -6.08
N THR A 378 -30.50 12.88 -5.92
CA THR A 378 -31.05 13.83 -6.88
C THR A 378 -30.02 14.43 -7.86
N THR A 379 -28.72 14.30 -7.60
CA THR A 379 -27.69 14.78 -8.51
C THR A 379 -27.29 13.67 -9.49
N LYS A 380 -27.28 13.96 -10.78
CA LYS A 380 -26.90 13.02 -11.85
C LYS A 380 -25.94 13.68 -12.84
N PRO A 381 -24.77 13.07 -13.18
CA PRO A 381 -24.18 11.92 -12.53
C PRO A 381 -23.54 12.28 -11.17
N ALA A 382 -23.57 11.34 -10.24
CA ALA A 382 -22.91 11.45 -8.95
C ALA A 382 -21.98 10.24 -8.69
N ALA A 383 -20.77 10.51 -8.24
CA ALA A 383 -19.81 9.49 -7.90
C ALA A 383 -19.68 9.37 -6.37
N LEU A 384 -20.02 8.20 -5.83
CA LEU A 384 -19.67 7.81 -4.46
C LEU A 384 -18.42 6.95 -4.55
N LYS A 385 -17.25 7.55 -4.29
CA LYS A 385 -15.97 6.87 -4.29
C LYS A 385 -15.71 6.25 -2.93
N ALA A 386 -16.05 4.98 -2.79
CA ALA A 386 -15.79 4.19 -1.59
C ALA A 386 -14.34 3.70 -1.58
N SER A 387 -13.50 4.30 -0.74
CA SER A 387 -12.09 3.96 -0.65
C SER A 387 -11.85 2.66 0.13
N TRP A 388 -10.59 2.18 0.09
CA TRP A 388 -10.17 0.98 0.81
C TRP A 388 -9.99 1.20 2.33
N ALA A 389 -9.84 2.45 2.78
CA ALA A 389 -9.50 2.74 4.17
C ALA A 389 -10.53 2.22 5.18
N PRO A 390 -11.84 2.47 5.04
CA PRO A 390 -12.84 1.89 5.94
C PRO A 390 -12.98 0.37 5.77
N GLY A 391 -12.60 -0.16 4.60
CA GLY A 391 -12.56 -1.61 4.34
C GLY A 391 -11.42 -2.34 5.07
N ARG A 392 -10.40 -1.62 5.59
CA ARG A 392 -9.32 -2.14 6.43
C ARG A 392 -9.69 -2.09 7.92
N ALA A 393 -10.87 -2.57 8.24
CA ALA A 393 -11.43 -2.55 9.58
C ALA A 393 -12.16 -3.87 9.86
N ALA A 394 -12.50 -4.10 11.12
CA ALA A 394 -13.44 -5.15 11.48
C ALA A 394 -14.77 -4.94 10.77
N PHE A 395 -15.25 -5.99 10.12
CA PHE A 395 -16.45 -5.94 9.27
C PHE A 395 -16.39 -4.91 8.13
N GLY A 396 -15.18 -4.53 7.69
CA GLY A 396 -14.97 -3.56 6.62
C GLY A 396 -15.56 -3.96 5.27
N GLU A 397 -15.78 -5.25 5.01
CA GLU A 397 -16.54 -5.76 3.86
C GLU A 397 -17.98 -5.24 3.83
N GLN A 398 -18.59 -4.97 4.99
CA GLN A 398 -19.95 -4.44 5.05
C GLN A 398 -20.02 -2.98 4.57
N TYR A 399 -18.99 -2.20 4.83
CA TYR A 399 -18.86 -0.83 4.32
C TYR A 399 -18.93 -0.79 2.78
N ASN A 400 -18.10 -1.58 2.10
CA ASN A 400 -18.09 -1.56 0.63
C ASN A 400 -19.37 -2.11 0.03
N ARG A 401 -19.97 -3.16 0.62
CA ARG A 401 -21.26 -3.69 0.18
C ARG A 401 -22.41 -2.69 0.38
N MET A 402 -22.37 -1.92 1.48
CA MET A 402 -23.34 -0.86 1.74
C MET A 402 -23.21 0.30 0.75
N ALA A 403 -21.96 0.68 0.42
CA ALA A 403 -21.70 1.68 -0.63
C ALA A 403 -22.23 1.23 -1.99
N ALA A 404 -22.00 -0.04 -2.37
CA ALA A 404 -22.54 -0.61 -3.60
C ALA A 404 -24.07 -0.61 -3.62
N ALA A 405 -24.73 -0.85 -2.47
CA ALA A 405 -26.19 -0.73 -2.36
C ALA A 405 -26.67 0.70 -2.64
N LEU A 406 -26.01 1.72 -2.07
CA LEU A 406 -26.35 3.14 -2.37
C LEU A 406 -26.10 3.51 -3.84
N GLN A 407 -25.01 3.03 -4.44
CA GLN A 407 -24.71 3.24 -5.85
C GLN A 407 -25.79 2.63 -6.75
N ALA A 408 -26.23 1.40 -6.44
CA ALA A 408 -27.28 0.69 -7.14
C ALA A 408 -28.66 1.36 -6.94
N MET A 409 -28.99 1.77 -5.70
CA MET A 409 -30.26 2.48 -5.39
C MET A 409 -30.44 3.74 -6.22
N THR A 410 -29.36 4.41 -6.54
CA THR A 410 -29.41 5.72 -7.22
C THR A 410 -29.11 5.62 -8.72
N GLY A 411 -28.86 4.43 -9.29
CA GLY A 411 -28.60 4.23 -10.71
C GLY A 411 -27.36 4.98 -11.22
N ASN A 412 -26.31 5.14 -10.38
CA ASN A 412 -25.04 5.79 -10.76
C ASN A 412 -23.96 4.81 -11.26
N ILE A 413 -24.29 3.51 -11.41
CA ILE A 413 -23.44 2.46 -11.95
C ILE A 413 -23.54 2.41 -13.48
N GLY A 414 -22.42 2.27 -14.17
CA GLY A 414 -22.38 2.20 -15.63
C GLY A 414 -22.59 3.53 -16.35
N VAL A 415 -22.56 4.64 -15.62
CA VAL A 415 -22.82 6.00 -16.10
C VAL A 415 -21.54 6.83 -16.11
N LEU A 416 -21.27 7.56 -17.19
CA LEU A 416 -20.13 8.48 -17.27
C LEU A 416 -20.24 9.57 -16.19
N GLY A 417 -19.25 9.68 -15.34
CA GLY A 417 -19.24 10.56 -14.17
C GLY A 417 -19.97 10.00 -12.95
N GLY A 418 -20.55 8.80 -13.04
CA GLY A 418 -20.98 8.00 -11.89
C GLY A 418 -19.84 7.15 -11.34
N CYS A 419 -20.15 6.19 -10.47
CA CYS A 419 -19.14 5.30 -9.88
C CYS A 419 -19.79 4.03 -9.33
N ALA A 420 -19.17 2.89 -9.59
CA ALA A 420 -19.48 1.60 -8.98
C ALA A 420 -18.33 1.10 -8.09
N GLU A 421 -17.35 1.95 -7.83
CA GLU A 421 -16.08 1.52 -7.27
C GLU A 421 -16.16 0.91 -5.87
N GLY A 422 -15.71 -0.35 -5.79
CA GLY A 422 -15.24 -1.02 -4.61
C GLY A 422 -13.71 -1.11 -4.66
N VAL A 423 -13.15 -2.15 -5.30
CA VAL A 423 -11.68 -2.24 -5.54
C VAL A 423 -11.23 -1.12 -6.46
N GLY A 424 -12.01 -0.80 -7.48
CA GLY A 424 -11.75 0.33 -8.35
C GLY A 424 -10.75 0.04 -9.47
N LYS A 425 -10.57 -1.24 -9.83
CA LYS A 425 -9.74 -1.62 -10.97
C LYS A 425 -10.45 -1.23 -12.26
N GLY A 426 -9.89 -0.29 -13.00
CA GLY A 426 -10.41 0.21 -14.25
C GLY A 426 -9.83 -0.48 -15.47
N TRP A 427 -9.87 0.18 -16.63
CA TRP A 427 -9.10 -0.26 -17.80
C TRP A 427 -7.61 -0.19 -17.45
N HIS A 428 -6.92 -1.26 -17.67
CA HIS A 428 -5.49 -1.31 -17.38
C HIS A 428 -4.77 -2.18 -18.40
N ALA A 429 -3.53 -1.83 -18.55
CA ALA A 429 -2.62 -2.55 -19.40
C ALA A 429 -2.14 -3.89 -18.80
N GLU A 430 -2.54 -4.22 -17.58
CA GLU A 430 -1.98 -5.34 -16.79
C GLU A 430 -2.49 -6.73 -17.20
N SER A 431 -3.52 -6.82 -18.03
CA SER A 431 -4.08 -8.09 -18.50
C SER A 431 -3.17 -8.85 -19.47
N ILE A 432 -1.96 -8.32 -19.73
CA ILE A 432 -1.03 -8.92 -20.67
C ILE A 432 -0.08 -9.86 -19.95
N ALA A 433 0.04 -11.07 -20.49
CA ALA A 433 0.87 -12.14 -19.96
C ALA A 433 2.31 -11.68 -19.67
N TYR A 434 2.84 -12.18 -18.56
CA TYR A 434 4.23 -11.98 -18.18
C TYR A 434 5.22 -12.40 -19.28
N PRO A 435 6.45 -11.85 -19.26
CA PRO A 435 7.45 -12.22 -20.25
C PRO A 435 7.94 -13.67 -20.16
N TYR A 436 7.71 -14.33 -19.01
CA TYR A 436 8.02 -15.74 -18.77
C TYR A 436 6.74 -16.53 -18.54
N ASP A 437 6.78 -17.83 -18.84
CA ASP A 437 5.66 -18.72 -18.55
C ASP A 437 5.43 -18.80 -17.05
N GLN A 438 4.20 -18.57 -16.64
CA GLN A 438 3.79 -18.80 -15.26
C GLN A 438 3.78 -20.30 -15.03
N TYR A 439 4.75 -20.78 -14.26
CA TYR A 439 4.70 -22.13 -13.76
C TYR A 439 3.50 -22.28 -12.82
N ALA A 440 2.73 -23.34 -12.97
CA ALA A 440 1.61 -23.61 -12.07
C ALA A 440 2.11 -23.47 -10.63
N ASN A 441 1.63 -22.45 -9.92
CA ASN A 441 2.02 -22.19 -8.55
C ASN A 441 1.62 -23.38 -7.69
N ILE A 442 2.55 -24.29 -7.47
CA ILE A 442 2.34 -25.38 -6.53
C ILE A 442 2.53 -24.79 -5.14
N TRP A 443 1.44 -24.62 -4.41
CA TRP A 443 1.47 -24.41 -2.96
C TRP A 443 0.77 -25.58 -2.29
N TYR A 444 1.32 -25.98 -1.17
CA TYR A 444 0.77 -27.09 -0.38
C TYR A 444 -0.05 -26.61 0.82
N ALA A 445 0.11 -25.36 1.20
CA ALA A 445 -0.72 -24.68 2.17
C ALA A 445 -0.84 -23.20 1.82
N SER A 446 -1.96 -22.58 2.14
CA SER A 446 -2.19 -21.14 1.96
C SER A 446 -2.79 -20.57 3.25
N ILE A 447 -1.97 -19.91 4.05
CA ILE A 447 -2.37 -19.27 5.29
C ILE A 447 -2.70 -17.80 5.07
N LYS A 448 -3.50 -17.20 5.96
CA LYS A 448 -3.70 -15.75 5.92
C LYS A 448 -2.40 -15.03 6.27
N SER A 449 -2.09 -13.94 5.56
CA SER A 449 -0.79 -13.26 5.60
C SER A 449 -0.35 -12.83 7.00
N ASP A 450 -1.26 -12.41 7.88
CA ASP A 450 -0.96 -12.01 9.27
C ASP A 450 -1.06 -13.17 10.29
N ARG A 451 -1.28 -14.41 9.84
CA ARG A 451 -1.43 -15.56 10.74
C ARG A 451 -0.18 -16.43 10.83
N TRP A 452 0.86 -16.12 10.06
CA TRP A 452 2.10 -16.91 10.07
C TRP A 452 2.75 -16.96 11.47
N ALA A 453 2.75 -15.83 12.19
CA ALA A 453 3.29 -15.76 13.54
C ALA A 453 2.48 -16.62 14.51
N HIS A 454 1.14 -16.61 14.40
CA HIS A 454 0.27 -17.48 15.17
C HIS A 454 0.55 -18.97 14.88
N VAL A 455 0.73 -19.32 13.62
CA VAL A 455 1.09 -20.67 13.19
C VAL A 455 2.42 -21.10 13.79
N VAL A 456 3.48 -20.29 13.66
CA VAL A 456 4.80 -20.61 14.23
C VAL A 456 4.72 -20.78 15.76
N LEU A 457 4.04 -19.87 16.46
CA LEU A 457 3.97 -19.88 17.93
C LEU A 457 3.22 -21.08 18.50
N ASN A 458 2.23 -21.59 17.80
CA ASN A 458 1.32 -22.59 18.33
C ASN A 458 1.45 -23.96 17.65
N TYR A 459 2.28 -24.11 16.61
CA TYR A 459 2.52 -25.40 15.96
C TYR A 459 2.96 -26.47 16.99
N PRO A 460 2.45 -27.74 16.94
CA PRO A 460 1.51 -28.27 15.94
C PRO A 460 0.02 -28.11 16.30
N ASN A 461 -0.33 -27.42 17.36
CA ASN A 461 -1.69 -27.39 17.94
C ASN A 461 -2.56 -26.26 17.37
N VAL A 462 -2.30 -25.83 16.14
CA VAL A 462 -3.06 -24.76 15.46
C VAL A 462 -4.27 -25.34 14.77
N LYS A 463 -5.44 -24.75 14.97
CA LYS A 463 -6.63 -25.11 14.18
C LYS A 463 -6.56 -24.49 12.78
N ARG A 464 -7.20 -25.13 11.81
CA ARG A 464 -7.26 -24.63 10.42
C ARG A 464 -7.80 -23.20 10.34
N GLU A 465 -8.88 -22.95 11.07
CA GLU A 465 -9.54 -21.64 11.14
C GLU A 465 -8.60 -20.58 11.70
N GLU A 466 -7.83 -20.92 12.72
CA GLU A 466 -6.86 -20.02 13.34
C GLU A 466 -5.67 -19.69 12.42
N ALA A 467 -5.24 -20.63 11.60
CA ALA A 467 -4.23 -20.41 10.57
C ALA A 467 -4.77 -19.62 9.38
N GLY A 468 -6.09 -19.53 9.26
CA GLY A 468 -6.72 -18.95 8.09
C GLY A 468 -6.39 -19.71 6.81
N LEU A 469 -6.42 -21.06 6.86
CA LEU A 469 -6.19 -21.89 5.67
C LEU A 469 -7.28 -21.63 4.63
N TRP A 470 -6.86 -21.42 3.39
CA TRP A 470 -7.77 -21.19 2.27
C TRP A 470 -8.28 -22.52 1.73
N PRO A 471 -9.59 -22.83 1.81
CA PRO A 471 -10.10 -24.16 1.51
C PRO A 471 -10.07 -24.57 0.04
N ARG A 472 -9.95 -23.61 -0.89
CA ARG A 472 -10.01 -23.88 -2.34
C ARG A 472 -8.67 -24.26 -2.99
N ASN A 473 -7.56 -23.98 -2.34
CA ASN A 473 -6.22 -24.08 -2.94
C ASN A 473 -5.27 -24.99 -2.15
N ASP A 474 -5.78 -25.70 -1.14
CA ASP A 474 -4.99 -26.65 -0.39
C ASP A 474 -4.88 -27.96 -1.18
N ASN A 475 -3.77 -28.14 -1.88
CA ASN A 475 -3.44 -29.44 -2.45
C ASN A 475 -3.27 -30.54 -1.37
N LEU A 476 -3.10 -30.11 -0.13
CA LEU A 476 -2.99 -30.97 1.06
C LEU A 476 -4.08 -30.58 2.07
N ASP A 477 -5.26 -31.19 1.94
CA ASP A 477 -6.42 -30.95 2.79
C ASP A 477 -6.07 -30.77 4.28
N GLY A 478 -5.96 -29.51 4.73
CA GLY A 478 -5.83 -29.15 6.13
C GLY A 478 -4.47 -29.31 6.78
N VAL A 479 -3.40 -29.45 6.03
CA VAL A 479 -2.05 -29.48 6.60
C VAL A 479 -1.70 -28.12 7.18
N ILE A 480 -1.46 -28.08 8.49
CA ILE A 480 -0.88 -26.92 9.15
C ILE A 480 0.62 -26.88 8.82
N PRO A 481 1.14 -25.82 8.22
CA PRO A 481 2.54 -25.76 7.83
C PRO A 481 3.47 -25.68 9.05
N ASN A 482 4.53 -26.48 9.05
CA ASN A 482 5.64 -26.36 9.98
C ASN A 482 6.65 -25.34 9.45
N ILE A 483 6.33 -24.04 9.55
CA ILE A 483 7.16 -22.97 8.98
C ILE A 483 8.53 -22.95 9.65
N ARG A 484 9.58 -23.04 8.85
CA ARG A 484 11.00 -23.02 9.23
C ARG A 484 11.83 -22.04 8.42
N GLY A 485 11.43 -21.76 7.18
CA GLY A 485 12.07 -20.80 6.30
C GLY A 485 11.13 -19.69 5.90
N ILE A 486 11.63 -18.46 5.84
CA ILE A 486 10.88 -17.29 5.40
C ILE A 486 11.73 -16.51 4.39
N PHE A 487 11.13 -16.17 3.26
CA PHE A 487 11.74 -15.32 2.25
C PHE A 487 11.00 -14.00 2.13
N TRP A 488 11.68 -12.91 2.42
CA TRP A 488 11.23 -11.54 2.22
C TRP A 488 11.84 -10.96 0.95
N GLN A 489 11.07 -10.92 -0.14
CA GLN A 489 11.49 -10.31 -1.39
C GLN A 489 10.71 -9.01 -1.63
N GLY A 490 11.42 -7.88 -1.65
CA GLY A 490 10.81 -6.57 -1.89
C GLY A 490 9.74 -6.19 -0.87
N SER A 491 9.81 -6.70 0.35
CA SER A 491 8.81 -6.55 1.40
C SER A 491 9.45 -6.26 2.75
N ASP A 492 8.75 -5.50 3.58
CA ASP A 492 9.17 -5.16 4.95
C ASP A 492 8.08 -5.64 5.95
N TRP A 493 7.72 -6.93 5.81
CA TRP A 493 6.56 -7.53 6.46
C TRP A 493 6.57 -7.39 7.98
N LEU A 494 7.70 -7.70 8.64
CA LEU A 494 7.81 -7.63 10.09
C LEU A 494 7.54 -6.23 10.64
N ASN A 495 7.79 -5.19 9.83
CA ASN A 495 7.55 -3.80 10.20
C ASN A 495 6.12 -3.30 9.88
N GLN A 496 5.31 -4.08 9.18
CA GLN A 496 4.05 -3.62 8.57
C GLN A 496 2.86 -4.58 8.75
N LEU A 497 3.06 -5.75 9.34
CA LEU A 497 1.95 -6.62 9.71
C LEU A 497 1.39 -6.24 11.08
N THR A 498 0.20 -6.73 11.34
CA THR A 498 -0.50 -6.48 12.61
C THR A 498 0.21 -7.14 13.79
N ASN A 499 0.22 -6.47 14.95
CA ASN A 499 0.78 -7.01 16.20
C ASN A 499 2.26 -7.39 16.11
N ILE A 500 3.12 -6.42 15.83
CA ILE A 500 4.58 -6.63 15.63
C ILE A 500 5.22 -7.39 16.80
N ASN A 501 4.79 -7.20 18.03
CA ASN A 501 5.33 -7.95 19.18
C ASN A 501 5.13 -9.46 19.05
N LYS A 502 4.02 -9.90 18.49
CA LYS A 502 3.74 -11.31 18.23
C LYS A 502 4.59 -11.84 17.05
N GLU A 503 4.79 -11.02 16.05
CA GLU A 503 5.67 -11.32 14.91
C GLU A 503 7.12 -11.55 15.39
N ILE A 504 7.64 -10.67 16.24
CA ILE A 504 8.96 -10.78 16.85
C ILE A 504 9.07 -12.03 17.71
N ALA A 505 8.04 -12.35 18.49
CA ALA A 505 8.01 -13.56 19.30
C ALA A 505 8.10 -14.83 18.44
N ALA A 506 7.46 -14.84 17.25
CA ALA A 506 7.55 -15.94 16.31
C ALA A 506 8.96 -16.09 15.72
N ILE A 507 9.62 -14.99 15.36
CA ILE A 507 11.03 -15.03 14.91
C ILE A 507 11.94 -15.60 16.01
N ARG A 508 11.76 -15.17 17.26
CA ARG A 508 12.55 -15.69 18.39
C ARG A 508 12.28 -17.18 18.64
N LYS A 509 11.07 -17.67 18.41
CA LYS A 509 10.76 -19.11 18.45
C LYS A 509 11.49 -19.86 17.34
N LEU A 510 11.54 -19.33 16.12
CA LEU A 510 12.34 -19.94 15.04
C LEU A 510 13.83 -20.03 15.40
N ASP A 511 14.36 -19.04 16.10
CA ASP A 511 15.76 -19.04 16.57
C ASP A 511 16.00 -20.12 17.65
N SER A 512 15.02 -20.38 18.51
CA SER A 512 15.09 -21.36 19.58
C SER A 512 15.15 -22.82 19.14
N TYR A 513 14.85 -23.11 17.86
CA TYR A 513 14.97 -24.48 17.35
C TYR A 513 16.41 -24.97 17.18
N GLY A 514 17.38 -24.04 17.16
CA GLY A 514 18.78 -24.33 17.04
C GLY A 514 19.39 -23.89 15.72
N GLU A 515 20.73 -23.91 15.70
CA GLU A 515 21.48 -23.52 14.52
C GLU A 515 21.16 -24.43 13.34
N GLY A 516 20.74 -23.81 12.24
CA GLY A 516 20.43 -24.52 11.03
C GLY A 516 19.00 -25.05 10.90
N GLU A 517 18.20 -24.97 11.95
CA GLU A 517 16.80 -25.46 11.94
C GLU A 517 15.79 -24.44 11.41
N SER A 518 16.28 -23.27 11.00
CA SER A 518 15.49 -22.24 10.36
C SER A 518 16.31 -21.44 9.34
N LEU A 519 15.65 -20.77 8.42
CA LEU A 519 16.26 -19.94 7.36
C LEU A 519 15.43 -18.69 7.10
N LEU A 520 16.01 -17.51 7.32
CA LEU A 520 15.38 -16.21 7.03
C LEU A 520 16.21 -15.45 6.02
N VAL A 521 15.66 -15.18 4.84
CA VAL A 521 16.35 -14.48 3.74
C VAL A 521 15.62 -13.18 3.42
N CYS A 522 16.35 -12.07 3.43
CA CYS A 522 15.84 -10.78 3.01
C CYS A 522 16.53 -10.32 1.73
N MET A 523 15.75 -10.02 0.71
CA MET A 523 16.17 -9.54 -0.61
C MET A 523 15.65 -8.11 -0.79
N ASP A 524 16.51 -7.11 -0.57
CA ASP A 524 16.16 -5.70 -0.74
C ASP A 524 17.39 -4.89 -1.20
N SER A 525 17.17 -3.69 -1.62
CA SER A 525 18.23 -2.73 -1.98
C SER A 525 18.82 -2.02 -0.75
N THR A 526 18.14 -2.05 0.38
CA THR A 526 18.52 -1.36 1.62
C THR A 526 18.35 -2.27 2.82
N ILE A 527 19.08 -2.00 3.91
CA ILE A 527 18.79 -2.64 5.19
C ILE A 527 17.46 -2.08 5.71
N THR A 528 16.46 -2.95 5.86
CA THR A 528 15.14 -2.61 6.39
C THR A 528 14.98 -3.08 7.84
N PRO A 529 13.98 -2.60 8.58
CA PRO A 529 13.66 -3.15 9.91
C PRO A 529 13.40 -4.66 9.91
N THR A 530 12.81 -5.21 8.85
CA THR A 530 12.69 -6.67 8.69
C THR A 530 14.03 -7.33 8.43
N GLY A 531 14.88 -6.70 7.63
CA GLY A 531 16.19 -7.24 7.24
C GLY A 531 17.12 -7.50 8.43
N ILE A 532 17.06 -6.70 9.50
CA ILE A 532 17.92 -6.92 10.69
C ILE A 532 17.66 -8.25 11.41
N TRP A 533 16.54 -8.91 11.12
CA TRP A 533 16.16 -10.22 11.67
C TRP A 533 16.54 -11.39 10.75
N ALA A 534 17.01 -11.13 9.53
CA ALA A 534 17.38 -12.16 8.57
C ALA A 534 18.69 -12.88 8.91
N ASP A 535 18.87 -14.10 8.39
CA ASP A 535 20.13 -14.81 8.39
C ASP A 535 21.03 -14.35 7.23
N TYR A 536 20.39 -14.01 6.09
CA TYR A 536 21.07 -13.52 4.89
C TYR A 536 20.39 -12.25 4.38
N LEU A 537 21.22 -11.24 4.10
CA LEU A 537 20.82 -10.04 3.37
C LEU A 537 21.42 -10.10 1.96
N LEU A 538 20.57 -10.11 0.94
CA LEU A 538 20.97 -10.16 -0.45
C LEU A 538 20.74 -8.79 -1.12
N PRO A 539 21.78 -8.12 -1.62
CA PRO A 539 21.68 -6.81 -2.23
C PRO A 539 21.02 -6.90 -3.60
N ILE A 540 19.83 -6.28 -3.74
CA ILE A 540 19.07 -6.27 -4.98
C ILE A 540 19.21 -4.95 -5.72
N ALA A 541 19.44 -5.05 -7.03
CA ALA A 541 19.50 -3.92 -7.96
C ALA A 541 18.16 -3.16 -7.98
N THR A 542 18.22 -1.85 -7.87
CA THR A 542 17.05 -0.97 -8.01
C THR A 542 16.60 -0.88 -9.48
N HIS A 543 15.45 -0.27 -9.70
CA HIS A 543 14.92 -0.07 -11.05
C HIS A 543 15.76 0.88 -11.94
N PHE A 544 16.76 1.58 -11.39
CA PHE A 544 17.74 2.34 -12.17
C PHE A 544 18.92 1.49 -12.64
N GLU A 545 19.09 0.33 -12.03
CA GLU A 545 20.27 -0.54 -12.20
C GLU A 545 19.96 -1.79 -13.04
N ARG A 546 18.79 -1.86 -13.68
CA ARG A 546 18.32 -3.01 -14.45
C ARG A 546 17.38 -2.61 -15.59
N HIS A 547 17.26 -3.45 -16.59
CA HIS A 547 16.24 -3.32 -17.63
C HIS A 547 14.89 -3.81 -17.14
N ASP A 548 13.82 -3.08 -17.44
CA ASP A 548 12.46 -3.44 -17.11
C ASP A 548 11.44 -2.62 -17.94
N ALA A 549 10.17 -2.79 -17.70
CA ALA A 549 9.12 -1.91 -18.14
C ALA A 549 8.14 -1.65 -16.99
N ALA A 550 7.42 -0.55 -17.08
CA ALA A 550 6.40 -0.18 -16.12
C ALA A 550 5.04 -0.05 -16.81
N LEU A 551 4.03 -0.50 -16.12
CA LEU A 551 2.64 -0.25 -16.41
C LEU A 551 1.98 0.23 -15.12
N PRO A 552 0.98 1.12 -15.20
CA PRO A 552 0.23 1.52 -14.02
C PRO A 552 -0.53 0.30 -13.47
N TRP A 553 -0.65 0.28 -12.16
CA TRP A 553 -1.44 -0.73 -11.47
C TRP A 553 -2.80 -0.12 -11.11
N TYR A 554 -3.88 -0.87 -11.32
CA TYR A 554 -5.28 -0.48 -11.21
C TYR A 554 -5.82 0.37 -12.34
N LYS A 555 -5.21 1.48 -12.70
CA LYS A 555 -5.70 2.45 -13.69
C LYS A 555 -4.55 3.14 -14.38
N GLY A 556 -4.74 3.51 -15.63
CA GLY A 556 -3.80 4.33 -16.38
C GLY A 556 -3.54 3.79 -17.78
N HIS A 557 -3.44 4.71 -18.71
CA HIS A 557 -3.40 4.44 -20.15
C HIS A 557 -1.98 4.61 -20.69
N TYR A 558 -0.96 3.96 -20.09
CA TYR A 558 0.42 4.11 -20.55
C TYR A 558 1.31 2.93 -20.16
N TYR A 559 2.38 2.76 -20.97
CA TYR A 559 3.55 1.97 -20.66
C TYR A 559 4.78 2.84 -20.62
N ILE A 560 5.73 2.54 -19.74
CA ILE A 560 7.01 3.24 -19.66
C ILE A 560 8.15 2.23 -19.77
N HIS A 561 9.04 2.43 -20.73
CA HIS A 561 10.31 1.71 -20.82
C HIS A 561 11.21 2.14 -19.64
N ARG A 562 11.80 1.18 -18.97
CA ARG A 562 12.80 1.38 -17.92
C ARG A 562 14.13 0.80 -18.37
N PRO A 563 14.98 1.58 -19.03
CA PRO A 563 16.33 1.13 -19.32
C PRO A 563 17.16 1.06 -18.05
N LYS A 564 18.21 0.26 -18.04
CA LYS A 564 19.29 0.37 -17.07
C LYS A 564 19.93 1.75 -17.22
N VAL A 565 19.82 2.60 -16.22
CA VAL A 565 20.32 3.99 -16.22
C VAL A 565 21.79 4.04 -15.78
N ILE A 566 22.15 3.19 -14.79
CA ILE A 566 23.49 3.06 -14.22
C ILE A 566 23.79 1.59 -14.00
N GLU A 567 25.09 1.26 -13.87
CA GLU A 567 25.49 -0.07 -13.45
C GLU A 567 25.08 -0.36 -11.99
N PRO A 568 24.82 -1.63 -11.64
CA PRO A 568 24.50 -2.01 -10.27
C PRO A 568 25.57 -1.58 -9.27
N LEU A 569 25.14 -0.93 -8.17
CA LEU A 569 26.06 -0.48 -7.14
C LEU A 569 26.62 -1.67 -6.34
N GLY A 570 27.93 -1.68 -6.15
CA GLY A 570 28.62 -2.76 -5.43
C GLY A 570 28.52 -4.09 -6.17
N GLU A 571 28.01 -5.12 -5.48
CA GLU A 571 27.78 -6.46 -6.04
C GLU A 571 26.28 -6.77 -6.18
N SER A 572 25.42 -5.73 -6.27
CA SER A 572 23.98 -5.94 -6.37
C SER A 572 23.62 -6.72 -7.63
N LYS A 573 22.66 -7.64 -7.51
CA LYS A 573 22.12 -8.44 -8.61
C LYS A 573 20.64 -8.16 -8.78
N THR A 574 20.09 -8.46 -9.96
CA THR A 574 18.63 -8.40 -10.14
C THR A 574 17.96 -9.58 -9.43
N ASP A 575 16.68 -9.41 -9.05
CA ASP A 575 15.90 -10.51 -8.46
C ASP A 575 15.90 -11.75 -9.35
N PHE A 576 15.70 -11.55 -10.66
CA PHE A 576 15.67 -12.65 -11.63
C PHE A 576 17.02 -13.37 -11.73
N GLN A 577 18.13 -12.63 -11.68
CA GLN A 577 19.47 -13.21 -11.67
C GLN A 577 19.71 -14.06 -10.42
N VAL A 578 19.33 -13.57 -9.23
CA VAL A 578 19.48 -14.32 -7.97
C VAL A 578 18.72 -15.63 -7.99
N PHE A 579 17.45 -15.60 -8.42
CA PHE A 579 16.66 -16.83 -8.50
C PHE A 579 17.12 -17.76 -9.62
N THR A 580 17.62 -17.23 -10.73
CA THR A 580 18.23 -18.06 -11.79
C THR A 580 19.45 -18.81 -11.25
N GLU A 581 20.35 -18.11 -10.55
CA GLU A 581 21.53 -18.74 -9.97
C GLU A 581 21.20 -19.80 -8.91
N LEU A 582 20.22 -19.52 -8.05
CA LEU A 582 19.70 -20.51 -7.09
C LEU A 582 19.10 -21.72 -7.80
N ALA A 583 18.29 -21.50 -8.85
CA ALA A 583 17.67 -22.58 -9.61
C ALA A 583 18.70 -23.49 -10.29
N TYR A 584 19.81 -22.93 -10.78
CA TYR A 584 20.92 -23.72 -11.35
C TYR A 584 21.61 -24.58 -10.27
N ARG A 585 21.86 -24.04 -9.07
CA ARG A 585 22.40 -24.80 -7.94
C ARG A 585 21.48 -25.92 -7.46
N LEU A 586 20.17 -25.71 -7.57
CA LEU A 586 19.14 -26.68 -7.20
C LEU A 586 18.74 -27.64 -8.33
N GLY A 587 19.36 -27.54 -9.51
CA GLY A 587 19.22 -28.49 -10.60
C GLY A 587 18.05 -28.25 -11.57
N PHE A 588 17.30 -27.12 -11.43
CA PHE A 588 16.19 -26.79 -12.34
C PHE A 588 16.36 -25.45 -13.10
N GLY A 589 17.60 -24.94 -13.13
CA GLY A 589 17.94 -23.66 -13.75
C GLY A 589 17.43 -23.47 -15.20
N PRO A 590 17.69 -24.44 -16.13
CA PRO A 590 17.20 -24.31 -17.51
C PRO A 590 15.67 -24.22 -17.62
N GLY A 591 14.92 -24.84 -16.70
CA GLY A 591 13.47 -24.71 -16.64
C GLY A 591 13.03 -23.35 -16.10
N TYR A 592 13.78 -22.80 -15.12
CA TYR A 592 13.45 -21.52 -14.53
C TYR A 592 13.77 -20.34 -15.47
N ASN A 593 14.92 -20.34 -16.11
CA ASN A 593 15.32 -19.33 -17.10
C ASN A 593 15.86 -20.00 -18.35
N PRO A 594 15.00 -20.39 -19.31
CA PRO A 594 15.40 -21.08 -20.52
C PRO A 594 16.22 -20.23 -21.51
N LYS A 595 16.24 -18.90 -21.32
CA LYS A 595 17.07 -18.00 -22.12
C LYS A 595 18.46 -17.76 -21.54
N ALA A 596 18.70 -18.17 -20.27
CA ALA A 596 20.01 -17.99 -19.65
C ALA A 596 21.05 -18.92 -20.28
N ASP A 597 22.14 -18.34 -20.72
CA ASP A 597 23.37 -19.02 -21.10
C ASP A 597 24.50 -18.66 -20.13
N ARG A 598 25.72 -19.07 -20.45
CA ARG A 598 26.87 -18.79 -19.60
C ARG A 598 27.12 -17.29 -19.41
N SER A 599 26.83 -16.46 -20.43
CA SER A 599 27.05 -15.01 -20.39
C SER A 599 26.09 -14.30 -19.46
N TYR A 600 24.90 -14.88 -19.21
CA TYR A 600 23.90 -14.34 -18.30
C TYR A 600 24.43 -14.13 -16.87
N PHE A 601 25.27 -14.99 -16.41
CA PHE A 601 25.84 -14.93 -15.04
C PHE A 601 26.85 -13.79 -14.88
N ASP A 602 27.46 -13.35 -15.99
CA ASP A 602 28.35 -12.20 -16.02
C ASP A 602 27.59 -10.90 -16.25
N SER A 603 26.57 -10.91 -17.15
CA SER A 603 25.69 -9.79 -17.43
C SER A 603 24.29 -10.26 -17.84
N PRO A 604 23.24 -9.92 -17.08
CA PRO A 604 21.86 -10.31 -17.40
C PRO A 604 21.22 -9.51 -18.53
N ASP A 605 21.80 -8.40 -18.94
CA ASP A 605 21.16 -7.35 -19.74
C ASP A 605 20.54 -7.87 -21.07
N ALA A 606 21.31 -8.66 -21.82
CA ALA A 606 20.83 -9.17 -23.13
C ALA A 606 19.67 -10.15 -22.98
N VAL A 607 19.68 -10.98 -21.96
CA VAL A 607 18.60 -11.94 -21.67
C VAL A 607 17.37 -11.22 -21.13
N ASP A 608 17.56 -10.28 -20.22
CA ASP A 608 16.47 -9.46 -19.66
C ASP A 608 15.78 -8.67 -20.79
N GLU A 609 16.55 -8.05 -21.69
CA GLU A 609 15.98 -7.36 -22.86
C GLU A 609 15.23 -8.33 -23.80
N ALA A 610 15.72 -9.55 -24.01
CA ALA A 610 15.04 -10.55 -24.85
C ALA A 610 13.66 -10.95 -24.26
N TYR A 611 13.52 -11.01 -22.93
CA TYR A 611 12.22 -11.21 -22.28
C TYR A 611 11.29 -10.00 -22.44
N LEU A 612 11.83 -8.80 -22.36
CA LEU A 612 11.05 -7.57 -22.55
C LEU A 612 10.59 -7.40 -24.01
N ILE A 613 11.38 -7.81 -24.99
CA ILE A 613 10.98 -7.86 -26.39
C ILE A 613 9.79 -8.82 -26.60
N ASP A 614 9.86 -10.04 -26.04
CA ASP A 614 8.76 -11.00 -26.12
C ASP A 614 7.48 -10.46 -25.46
N TRP A 615 7.63 -9.82 -24.30
CA TRP A 615 6.50 -9.15 -23.64
C TRP A 615 5.91 -8.04 -24.51
N TRP A 616 6.74 -7.20 -25.13
CA TRP A 616 6.27 -6.10 -25.98
C TRP A 616 5.55 -6.61 -27.24
N HIS A 617 5.98 -7.73 -27.80
CA HIS A 617 5.25 -8.40 -28.87
C HIS A 617 3.85 -8.86 -28.42
N LYS A 618 3.73 -9.43 -27.23
CA LYS A 618 2.42 -9.77 -26.66
C LYS A 618 1.55 -8.53 -26.47
N VAL A 619 2.11 -7.43 -25.93
CA VAL A 619 1.44 -6.13 -25.79
C VAL A 619 0.90 -5.62 -27.13
N ARG A 620 1.73 -5.59 -28.16
CA ARG A 620 1.32 -5.13 -29.49
C ARG A 620 0.16 -5.93 -30.05
N ASN A 621 0.22 -7.24 -29.93
CA ASN A 621 -0.82 -8.13 -30.47
C ASN A 621 -2.15 -8.02 -29.69
N HIS A 622 -2.11 -7.77 -28.40
CA HIS A 622 -3.30 -7.75 -27.54
C HIS A 622 -3.93 -6.36 -27.45
N GLN A 623 -3.13 -5.29 -27.40
CA GLN A 623 -3.58 -3.92 -27.17
C GLN A 623 -3.58 -3.04 -28.42
N GLY A 624 -3.24 -3.58 -29.57
CA GLY A 624 -3.18 -2.83 -30.83
C GLY A 624 -2.11 -1.74 -30.85
N VAL A 625 -1.06 -1.87 -30.03
CA VAL A 625 0.06 -0.93 -30.02
C VAL A 625 0.86 -1.04 -31.31
N THR A 626 1.07 0.09 -31.99
CA THR A 626 1.73 0.12 -33.29
C THR A 626 3.26 0.19 -33.24
N TRP A 627 3.81 0.70 -32.10
CA TRP A 627 5.26 0.90 -32.00
C TRP A 627 6.03 -0.41 -31.93
N SER A 628 7.16 -0.45 -32.67
CA SER A 628 8.18 -1.50 -32.52
C SER A 628 8.84 -1.38 -31.13
N TRP A 629 9.61 -2.40 -30.74
CA TRP A 629 10.42 -2.33 -29.53
C TRP A 629 11.43 -1.18 -29.56
N GLU A 630 12.09 -0.95 -30.69
CA GLU A 630 13.06 0.13 -30.86
C GLU A 630 12.42 1.51 -30.75
N GLU A 631 11.21 1.67 -31.30
CA GLU A 631 10.44 2.91 -31.10
C GLU A 631 10.05 3.12 -29.65
N PHE A 632 9.64 2.06 -28.94
CA PHE A 632 9.30 2.14 -27.54
C PHE A 632 10.53 2.51 -26.68
N LYS A 633 11.68 1.92 -26.95
CA LYS A 633 12.95 2.29 -26.30
C LYS A 633 13.32 3.74 -26.57
N ALA A 634 13.26 4.16 -27.82
CA ALA A 634 13.67 5.50 -28.22
C ALA A 634 12.77 6.59 -27.64
N ARG A 635 11.45 6.33 -27.55
CA ARG A 635 10.46 7.30 -27.07
C ARG A 635 10.20 7.19 -25.57
N GLY A 636 10.43 6.05 -24.95
CA GLY A 636 10.38 5.81 -23.51
C GLY A 636 8.98 5.62 -22.93
N VAL A 637 7.95 6.27 -23.43
CA VAL A 637 6.57 6.21 -22.90
C VAL A 637 5.55 6.07 -24.04
N TYR A 638 4.70 5.09 -23.95
CA TYR A 638 3.52 4.92 -24.81
C TYR A 638 2.26 5.29 -24.05
N LYS A 639 1.53 6.31 -24.51
CA LYS A 639 0.22 6.70 -23.92
C LYS A 639 -0.90 6.25 -24.87
N PHE A 640 -1.87 5.54 -24.33
CA PHE A 640 -3.09 5.22 -25.03
C PHE A 640 -4.03 6.43 -25.07
N VAL A 641 -4.75 6.56 -26.17
CA VAL A 641 -5.90 7.45 -26.28
C VAL A 641 -7.12 6.58 -26.47
N LEU A 642 -7.94 6.51 -25.46
CA LEU A 642 -9.23 5.83 -25.56
C LEU A 642 -10.23 6.74 -26.29
N PRO A 643 -11.11 6.22 -27.14
CA PRO A 643 -12.11 7.01 -27.86
C PRO A 643 -13.09 7.69 -26.92
N GLU A 644 -13.30 7.13 -25.73
CA GLU A 644 -14.08 7.65 -24.63
C GLU A 644 -13.57 7.11 -23.31
N PRO A 645 -13.84 7.81 -22.17
CA PRO A 645 -13.44 7.32 -20.85
C PRO A 645 -14.02 5.93 -20.56
N HIS A 646 -13.19 5.04 -20.00
CA HIS A 646 -13.66 3.74 -19.53
C HIS A 646 -14.60 3.90 -18.33
N VAL A 647 -15.77 3.32 -18.43
CA VAL A 647 -16.76 3.28 -17.35
C VAL A 647 -17.11 1.82 -17.06
N ALA A 648 -16.84 1.38 -15.84
CA ALA A 648 -17.16 0.03 -15.40
C ALA A 648 -18.65 -0.24 -15.54
N PHE A 649 -18.98 -1.43 -16.04
CA PHE A 649 -20.35 -1.91 -16.23
C PHE A 649 -21.22 -1.14 -17.26
N ARG A 650 -20.61 -0.28 -18.08
CA ARG A 650 -21.38 0.41 -19.14
C ARG A 650 -22.11 -0.57 -20.06
N GLU A 651 -21.44 -1.65 -20.48
CA GLU A 651 -22.03 -2.64 -21.37
C GLU A 651 -23.19 -3.40 -20.71
N GLN A 652 -23.09 -3.67 -19.42
CA GLN A 652 -24.14 -4.30 -18.63
C GLN A 652 -25.40 -3.43 -18.62
N ILE A 653 -25.23 -2.12 -18.44
CA ILE A 653 -26.35 -1.18 -18.33
C ILE A 653 -26.92 -0.82 -19.70
N GLU A 654 -26.08 -0.49 -20.67
CA GLU A 654 -26.54 -0.02 -21.99
C GLU A 654 -26.94 -1.16 -22.94
N LYS A 655 -26.18 -2.29 -22.94
CA LYS A 655 -26.38 -3.39 -23.87
C LYS A 655 -27.05 -4.61 -23.23
N GLY A 656 -27.20 -4.64 -21.90
CA GLY A 656 -27.79 -5.76 -21.17
C GLY A 656 -26.89 -6.99 -21.07
N VAL A 657 -25.56 -6.81 -21.17
CA VAL A 657 -24.60 -7.90 -20.92
C VAL A 657 -24.74 -8.31 -19.44
N PRO A 658 -24.78 -9.62 -19.11
CA PRO A 658 -24.88 -10.05 -17.73
C PRO A 658 -23.67 -9.59 -16.89
N PHE A 659 -23.87 -9.28 -15.61
CA PHE A 659 -22.79 -9.16 -14.63
C PHE A 659 -22.11 -10.53 -14.43
N GLN A 660 -20.88 -10.55 -13.94
CA GLN A 660 -20.11 -11.79 -13.68
C GLN A 660 -20.54 -12.51 -12.40
N THR A 661 -21.64 -12.12 -11.79
CA THR A 661 -22.26 -12.77 -10.64
C THR A 661 -23.05 -14.02 -11.05
N PRO A 662 -23.33 -14.94 -10.14
CA PRO A 662 -24.18 -16.11 -10.42
C PRO A 662 -25.57 -15.76 -10.97
N SER A 663 -26.17 -14.64 -10.53
CA SER A 663 -27.47 -14.18 -11.02
C SER A 663 -27.42 -13.41 -12.34
N GLY A 664 -26.25 -13.02 -12.80
CA GLY A 664 -26.08 -12.08 -13.92
C GLY A 664 -26.49 -10.64 -13.58
N LYS A 665 -26.76 -10.31 -12.31
CA LYS A 665 -27.16 -9.00 -11.79
C LYS A 665 -26.21 -8.50 -10.72
N ILE A 666 -26.34 -7.25 -10.28
CA ILE A 666 -25.71 -6.71 -9.08
C ILE A 666 -26.33 -7.41 -7.87
N GLU A 667 -25.54 -8.16 -7.11
CA GLU A 667 -26.03 -8.93 -5.96
C GLU A 667 -25.90 -8.15 -4.65
N ILE A 668 -26.95 -7.44 -4.25
CA ILE A 668 -27.06 -6.86 -2.91
C ILE A 668 -27.42 -7.98 -1.91
N PHE A 669 -28.26 -8.92 -2.29
CA PHE A 669 -28.38 -10.22 -1.65
C PHE A 669 -27.45 -11.18 -2.37
N SER A 670 -26.33 -11.54 -1.73
CA SER A 670 -25.35 -12.48 -2.30
C SER A 670 -25.83 -13.92 -2.16
N GLY A 671 -26.06 -14.55 -3.29
CA GLY A 671 -26.44 -15.97 -3.34
C GLY A 671 -25.32 -16.88 -2.78
N GLU A 672 -24.07 -16.53 -3.02
CA GLU A 672 -22.91 -17.24 -2.47
C GLU A 672 -22.91 -17.22 -0.94
N LEU A 673 -23.04 -16.04 -0.33
CA LEU A 673 -23.04 -15.90 1.14
C LEU A 673 -24.25 -16.53 1.81
N ALA A 674 -25.40 -16.59 1.13
CA ALA A 674 -26.61 -17.22 1.65
C ALA A 674 -26.53 -18.76 1.67
N GLN A 675 -25.78 -19.35 0.73
CA GLN A 675 -25.70 -20.80 0.53
C GLN A 675 -24.46 -21.43 1.14
N VAL A 676 -23.39 -20.65 1.37
CA VAL A 676 -22.16 -21.17 1.99
C VAL A 676 -22.39 -21.46 3.46
N THR A 677 -22.23 -22.72 3.84
CA THR A 677 -22.63 -23.21 5.14
C THR A 677 -21.52 -23.10 6.19
N ASP A 678 -20.26 -23.36 5.88
CA ASP A 678 -19.28 -23.60 6.92
C ASP A 678 -18.11 -22.63 7.03
N TRP A 679 -17.39 -22.31 5.96
CA TRP A 679 -16.12 -21.65 6.13
C TRP A 679 -16.20 -20.12 6.26
N THR A 680 -17.12 -19.43 5.58
CA THR A 680 -17.34 -17.97 5.75
C THR A 680 -18.07 -17.63 7.05
N ARG A 681 -18.81 -18.60 7.59
CA ARG A 681 -19.58 -18.44 8.82
C ARG A 681 -18.78 -18.79 10.07
N THR A 682 -17.84 -19.72 9.95
CA THR A 682 -17.16 -20.32 11.12
C THR A 682 -15.68 -20.00 11.20
N ARG A 683 -15.06 -19.46 10.14
CA ARG A 683 -13.62 -19.30 10.07
C ARG A 683 -13.04 -18.48 11.22
N TRP A 684 -13.80 -17.42 11.65
CA TRP A 684 -13.43 -16.58 12.77
C TRP A 684 -14.51 -16.53 13.86
N GLY A 685 -15.46 -17.42 13.83
CA GLY A 685 -16.62 -17.38 14.72
C GLY A 685 -17.66 -16.32 14.36
N TYR A 686 -17.49 -15.59 13.25
CA TYR A 686 -18.38 -14.53 12.81
C TYR A 686 -19.15 -14.93 11.55
N HIS A 687 -20.40 -14.49 11.46
CA HIS A 687 -21.26 -14.69 10.31
C HIS A 687 -21.19 -13.47 9.36
N ILE A 688 -21.01 -13.71 8.06
CA ILE A 688 -21.17 -12.70 7.03
C ILE A 688 -22.60 -12.78 6.51
N PRO A 689 -23.46 -11.78 6.75
CA PRO A 689 -24.83 -11.82 6.29
C PRO A 689 -24.93 -11.74 4.75
N ALA A 690 -25.98 -12.34 4.18
CA ALA A 690 -26.20 -12.34 2.73
C ALA A 690 -26.43 -10.94 2.16
N ILE A 691 -27.03 -10.04 2.93
CA ILE A 691 -27.18 -8.61 2.62
C ILE A 691 -26.19 -7.76 3.41
N PRO A 692 -25.83 -6.54 2.96
CA PRO A 692 -24.99 -5.65 3.74
C PRO A 692 -25.71 -5.19 5.01
N LYS A 693 -25.01 -5.28 6.14
CA LYS A 693 -25.49 -4.82 7.45
C LYS A 693 -24.40 -4.06 8.18
N TRP A 694 -24.77 -3.13 9.05
CA TRP A 694 -23.85 -2.62 10.03
C TRP A 694 -23.72 -3.61 11.19
N ILE A 695 -22.49 -3.89 11.57
CA ILE A 695 -22.11 -4.77 12.67
C ILE A 695 -21.14 -4.00 13.56
N GLU A 696 -21.41 -3.96 14.87
CA GLU A 696 -20.52 -3.28 15.82
C GLU A 696 -19.14 -3.98 15.84
N PRO A 697 -18.05 -3.24 15.60
CA PRO A 697 -16.70 -3.79 15.71
C PRO A 697 -16.33 -4.12 17.18
N TRP A 698 -15.41 -5.07 17.34
CA TRP A 698 -14.90 -5.47 18.66
C TRP A 698 -14.06 -4.38 19.36
N GLU A 699 -13.52 -3.42 18.63
CA GLU A 699 -12.88 -2.20 19.14
C GLU A 699 -13.49 -1.00 18.41
N SER A 700 -14.39 -0.27 19.06
CA SER A 700 -14.99 0.96 18.55
C SER A 700 -15.26 1.91 19.72
N LEU A 701 -15.50 3.20 19.45
CA LEU A 701 -15.86 4.18 20.46
C LEU A 701 -17.21 3.89 21.14
N ASN A 702 -18.05 3.05 20.54
CA ASN A 702 -19.31 2.61 21.11
C ASN A 702 -19.18 1.30 21.91
N HIS A 703 -18.07 0.58 21.77
CA HIS A 703 -17.82 -0.70 22.45
C HIS A 703 -17.41 -0.46 23.94
N PRO A 704 -17.75 -1.35 24.87
CA PRO A 704 -17.36 -1.20 26.28
C PRO A 704 -15.86 -1.05 26.54
N THR A 705 -15.00 -1.58 25.69
CA THR A 705 -13.53 -1.45 25.74
C THR A 705 -13.07 0.01 25.66
N ALA A 706 -13.88 0.91 25.05
CA ALA A 706 -13.60 2.34 25.01
C ALA A 706 -13.56 3.02 26.38
N LYS A 707 -14.14 2.41 27.42
CA LYS A 707 -14.00 2.89 28.81
C LYS A 707 -12.56 2.78 29.32
N ARG A 708 -11.78 1.82 28.79
CA ARG A 708 -10.40 1.58 29.17
C ARG A 708 -9.41 2.23 28.17
N PHE A 709 -9.78 2.27 26.91
CA PHE A 709 -9.00 2.86 25.82
C PHE A 709 -9.87 3.85 25.06
N PRO A 710 -9.89 5.13 25.47
CA PRO A 710 -10.94 6.09 25.09
C PRO A 710 -10.75 6.72 23.71
N PHE A 711 -9.68 6.38 22.99
CA PHE A 711 -9.40 6.92 21.68
C PHE A 711 -9.42 5.84 20.61
N HIS A 712 -10.09 6.12 19.50
CA HIS A 712 -9.98 5.31 18.30
C HIS A 712 -8.81 5.80 17.43
N MET A 713 -7.84 4.94 17.18
CA MET A 713 -6.70 5.27 16.34
C MET A 713 -6.94 4.82 14.89
N ILE A 714 -6.67 5.70 13.93
CA ILE A 714 -6.63 5.38 12.50
C ILE A 714 -5.20 5.54 11.96
N THR A 715 -4.88 4.76 10.92
CA THR A 715 -3.52 4.62 10.40
C THR A 715 -3.41 4.98 8.91
N PRO A 716 -3.68 6.24 8.51
CA PRO A 716 -3.64 6.62 7.10
C PRO A 716 -2.22 6.65 6.53
N HIS A 717 -2.13 6.56 5.19
CA HIS A 717 -0.88 6.75 4.47
C HIS A 717 -0.35 8.19 4.62
N PRO A 718 0.95 8.38 4.88
CA PRO A 718 1.55 9.71 4.88
C PRO A 718 1.85 10.21 3.45
N ARG A 719 1.97 11.52 3.30
CA ARG A 719 2.35 12.17 2.03
C ARG A 719 3.74 11.76 1.53
N TRP A 720 4.66 11.51 2.43
CA TRP A 720 6.10 11.43 2.17
C TRP A 720 6.68 10.00 2.12
N ARG A 721 5.92 9.00 2.58
CA ARG A 721 6.23 7.58 2.49
C ARG A 721 5.25 6.84 1.59
N THR A 722 5.66 5.66 1.12
CA THR A 722 4.77 4.62 0.63
C THR A 722 5.04 3.39 1.48
N HIS A 723 4.13 3.07 2.39
CA HIS A 723 4.38 2.13 3.46
C HIS A 723 5.70 2.49 4.18
N SER A 724 6.65 1.58 4.37
CA SER A 724 7.95 1.87 4.98
C SER A 724 8.99 2.47 4.01
N ILE A 725 8.73 2.48 2.70
CA ILE A 725 9.65 3.01 1.71
C ILE A 725 9.77 4.54 1.87
N PHE A 726 10.99 5.06 1.84
CA PHE A 726 11.37 6.46 2.06
C PHE A 726 11.42 6.90 3.53
N ASN A 727 11.16 6.03 4.51
CA ASN A 727 11.29 6.39 5.91
C ASN A 727 12.73 6.81 6.27
N ASN A 728 13.74 6.30 5.57
CA ASN A 728 15.16 6.58 5.77
C ASN A 728 15.68 7.82 5.01
N ILE A 729 14.83 8.60 4.36
CA ILE A 729 15.27 9.77 3.59
C ILE A 729 15.37 11.00 4.50
N PRO A 730 16.56 11.54 4.79
CA PRO A 730 16.75 12.58 5.79
C PRO A 730 15.91 13.84 5.53
N TRP A 731 15.96 14.40 4.32
CA TRP A 731 15.26 15.65 4.00
C TRP A 731 13.72 15.54 4.03
N LEU A 732 13.18 14.32 3.76
CA LEU A 732 11.74 14.08 3.92
C LEU A 732 11.35 14.09 5.40
N ARG A 733 12.20 13.58 6.27
CA ARG A 733 11.98 13.55 7.73
C ARG A 733 12.17 14.91 8.38
N GLU A 734 13.07 15.72 7.88
CA GLU A 734 13.22 17.12 8.29
C GLU A 734 11.98 17.96 7.95
N THR A 735 11.31 17.61 6.84
CA THR A 735 10.10 18.31 6.38
C THR A 735 8.83 17.76 7.02
N PHE A 736 8.76 16.46 7.27
CA PHE A 736 7.59 15.75 7.74
C PHE A 736 7.95 14.87 8.95
N SER A 737 7.39 15.16 10.11
CA SER A 737 7.59 14.34 11.30
C SER A 737 6.60 13.17 11.35
N GLN A 738 6.99 12.10 12.06
CA GLN A 738 6.09 11.02 12.47
C GLN A 738 5.38 11.46 13.74
N GLU A 739 4.30 12.23 13.59
CA GLU A 739 3.55 12.78 14.71
C GLU A 739 2.13 12.21 14.79
N THR A 740 1.59 12.17 15.99
CA THR A 740 0.20 11.83 16.26
C THR A 740 -0.65 13.09 16.21
N THR A 741 -1.70 13.08 15.39
CA THR A 741 -2.69 14.16 15.35
C THR A 741 -3.81 13.87 16.34
N ILE A 742 -4.20 14.87 17.13
CA ILE A 742 -5.29 14.80 18.10
C ILE A 742 -6.16 16.06 18.05
N ASN A 743 -7.45 15.89 18.36
CA ASN A 743 -8.39 17.02 18.46
C ASN A 743 -8.02 17.98 19.60
N ALA A 744 -8.22 19.29 19.38
CA ALA A 744 -7.87 20.33 20.35
C ALA A 744 -8.62 20.18 21.68
N ALA A 745 -9.89 19.76 21.69
CA ALA A 745 -10.65 19.52 22.91
C ALA A 745 -10.09 18.34 23.73
N ASP A 746 -9.70 17.26 23.07
CA ASP A 746 -9.08 16.11 23.71
C ASP A 746 -7.70 16.43 24.27
N ALA A 747 -6.88 17.17 23.49
CA ALA A 747 -5.57 17.63 23.94
C ALA A 747 -5.66 18.52 25.17
N ALA A 748 -6.63 19.45 25.22
CA ALA A 748 -6.88 20.30 26.37
C ALA A 748 -7.25 19.48 27.62
N ARG A 749 -8.10 18.44 27.48
CA ARG A 749 -8.49 17.53 28.55
C ARG A 749 -7.30 16.76 29.12
N LEU A 750 -6.34 16.40 28.29
CA LEU A 750 -5.13 15.66 28.66
C LEU A 750 -3.95 16.55 29.06
N GLY A 751 -4.07 17.88 28.96
CA GLY A 751 -2.99 18.83 29.20
C GLY A 751 -1.83 18.73 28.18
N ILE A 752 -2.12 18.30 26.96
CA ILE A 752 -1.18 18.08 25.85
C ILE A 752 -1.19 19.30 24.92
N ARG A 753 -0.02 19.63 24.36
CA ARG A 753 0.17 20.71 23.41
C ARG A 753 0.96 20.22 22.19
N THR A 754 0.81 20.88 21.05
CA THR A 754 1.64 20.61 19.87
C THR A 754 3.13 20.67 20.25
N GLY A 755 3.89 19.64 19.83
CA GLY A 755 5.30 19.48 20.14
C GLY A 755 5.60 18.70 21.42
N ASP A 756 4.61 18.42 22.27
CA ASP A 756 4.78 17.49 23.39
C ASP A 756 5.02 16.08 22.85
N THR A 757 5.74 15.26 23.60
CA THR A 757 5.87 13.84 23.33
C THR A 757 4.85 13.06 24.15
N VAL A 758 4.23 12.07 23.51
CA VAL A 758 3.23 11.19 24.14
C VAL A 758 3.59 9.74 24.01
N GLU A 759 3.22 8.96 25.01
CA GLU A 759 3.12 7.50 24.98
C GLU A 759 1.67 7.14 24.62
N ILE A 760 1.49 6.28 23.62
CA ILE A 760 0.21 5.72 23.19
C ILE A 760 0.29 4.22 23.40
N TRP A 761 -0.75 3.62 24.01
CA TRP A 761 -0.72 2.21 24.34
C TRP A 761 -2.09 1.54 24.31
N ASN A 762 -2.03 0.23 24.22
CA ASN A 762 -3.12 -0.69 24.55
C ASN A 762 -2.54 -1.99 25.13
N GLU A 763 -3.29 -3.08 25.11
CA GLU A 763 -2.84 -4.38 25.66
C GLU A 763 -1.71 -5.03 24.84
N ARG A 764 -1.56 -4.63 23.56
CA ARG A 764 -0.62 -5.25 22.61
C ARG A 764 0.76 -4.60 22.63
N GLY A 765 0.82 -3.31 22.91
CA GLY A 765 2.11 -2.62 22.88
C GLY A 765 2.03 -1.15 23.28
N LYS A 766 3.16 -0.47 23.06
CA LYS A 766 3.35 0.96 23.33
C LYS A 766 4.20 1.61 22.26
N VAL A 767 3.82 2.84 21.90
CA VAL A 767 4.57 3.66 20.95
C VAL A 767 4.77 5.06 21.47
N VAL A 768 5.83 5.74 21.06
CA VAL A 768 6.16 7.11 21.46
C VAL A 768 6.23 8.00 20.23
N THR A 769 5.49 9.12 20.25
CA THR A 769 5.46 10.09 19.15
C THR A 769 5.37 11.53 19.66
N PRO A 770 5.84 12.54 18.89
CA PRO A 770 5.40 13.91 19.08
C PRO A 770 3.92 14.07 18.70
N VAL A 771 3.29 15.15 19.19
CA VAL A 771 1.87 15.45 18.96
C VAL A 771 1.69 16.71 18.12
N TYR A 772 0.71 16.64 17.23
CA TYR A 772 0.12 17.78 16.54
C TYR A 772 -1.34 17.97 16.96
N VAL A 773 -1.66 19.08 17.58
CA VAL A 773 -3.01 19.43 18.06
C VAL A 773 -3.74 20.26 17.03
N THR A 774 -4.95 19.87 16.63
CA THR A 774 -5.74 20.55 15.61
C THR A 774 -7.24 20.29 15.76
N GLU A 775 -8.07 21.19 15.22
CA GLU A 775 -9.52 20.96 15.09
C GLU A 775 -9.89 20.16 13.82
N ARG A 776 -8.92 19.82 13.00
CA ARG A 776 -9.10 19.05 11.75
C ARG A 776 -9.15 17.54 11.97
N CYS A 777 -9.45 17.09 13.18
CA CYS A 777 -9.61 15.72 13.57
C CYS A 777 -10.87 15.57 14.43
N THR A 778 -11.64 14.53 14.23
CA THR A 778 -12.85 14.24 15.03
C THR A 778 -12.48 14.01 16.50
N PRO A 779 -13.19 14.57 17.46
CA PRO A 779 -12.97 14.29 18.88
C PRO A 779 -13.06 12.79 19.20
N GLY A 780 -12.19 12.29 20.07
CA GLY A 780 -12.06 10.87 20.41
C GLY A 780 -11.30 10.04 19.37
N VAL A 781 -10.82 10.66 18.29
CA VAL A 781 -10.00 10.03 17.27
C VAL A 781 -8.57 10.56 17.32
N ILE A 782 -7.60 9.66 17.22
CA ILE A 782 -6.20 10.02 16.98
C ILE A 782 -5.72 9.44 15.64
N VAL A 783 -4.80 10.14 15.01
CA VAL A 783 -4.28 9.77 13.71
C VAL A 783 -2.78 9.55 13.82
N LEU A 784 -2.33 8.35 13.51
CA LEU A 784 -0.92 7.99 13.49
C LEU A 784 -0.59 7.30 12.17
N HIS A 785 0.25 7.93 11.36
CA HIS A 785 0.57 7.44 10.02
C HIS A 785 1.31 6.10 10.03
N GLU A 786 0.87 5.17 9.18
CA GLU A 786 1.50 3.85 8.99
C GLU A 786 2.93 3.93 8.42
N GLY A 787 3.72 2.84 8.55
CA GLY A 787 4.98 2.64 7.84
C GLY A 787 6.22 3.27 8.48
N ALA A 788 6.17 3.77 9.71
CA ALA A 788 7.38 4.17 10.43
C ALA A 788 8.29 2.94 10.65
N TRP A 789 9.60 3.13 10.51
CA TRP A 789 10.55 2.07 10.80
C TRP A 789 10.64 1.86 12.31
N MET A 790 10.30 0.66 12.77
CA MET A 790 10.30 0.33 14.20
C MET A 790 11.66 0.59 14.85
N ASP A 791 11.65 1.10 16.08
CA ASP A 791 12.83 1.35 16.92
C ASP A 791 12.50 1.00 18.37
N ILE A 792 12.72 -0.27 18.71
CA ILE A 792 12.31 -0.86 19.99
C ILE A 792 13.41 -0.62 21.02
N ASP A 793 13.03 -0.05 22.18
CA ASP A 793 13.93 0.09 23.32
C ASP A 793 14.00 -1.20 24.17
N GLU A 794 14.85 -1.17 25.21
CA GLU A 794 15.06 -2.30 26.14
C GLU A 794 13.83 -2.71 26.92
N ASN A 795 12.79 -1.86 26.98
CA ASN A 795 11.52 -2.14 27.65
C ASN A 795 10.43 -2.62 26.67
N GLY A 796 10.77 -2.81 25.39
CA GLY A 796 9.82 -3.23 24.36
C GLY A 796 8.90 -2.12 23.86
N VAL A 797 9.25 -0.85 24.12
CA VAL A 797 8.50 0.32 23.63
C VAL A 797 9.04 0.75 22.28
N ASP A 798 8.17 0.88 21.31
CA ASP A 798 8.57 1.46 20.03
C ASP A 798 8.72 2.98 20.15
N ARG A 799 9.91 3.47 19.84
CA ARG A 799 10.27 4.88 19.98
C ARG A 799 10.11 5.67 18.67
N SER A 800 9.72 5.01 17.60
CA SER A 800 9.57 5.61 16.27
C SER A 800 8.14 6.00 15.92
N GLY A 801 7.16 5.51 16.67
CA GLY A 801 5.74 5.73 16.41
C GLY A 801 5.18 4.83 15.31
N ASN A 802 5.56 3.56 15.27
CA ASN A 802 4.95 2.59 14.38
C ASN A 802 3.62 2.09 14.96
N PRO A 803 2.46 2.38 14.30
CA PRO A 803 1.15 2.01 14.85
C PRO A 803 0.92 0.49 14.91
N ASP A 804 1.66 -0.32 14.16
CA ASP A 804 1.44 -1.76 14.05
C ASP A 804 1.82 -2.54 15.32
N PHE A 805 2.49 -1.90 16.27
CA PHE A 805 2.60 -2.40 17.65
C PHE A 805 1.27 -2.42 18.41
N LEU A 806 0.28 -1.63 17.95
CA LEU A 806 -1.01 -1.43 18.61
C LEU A 806 -2.16 -2.12 17.87
N THR A 807 -1.92 -2.63 16.66
CA THR A 807 -2.93 -3.31 15.84
C THR A 807 -3.21 -4.72 16.35
N LEU A 808 -4.40 -5.23 16.09
CA LEU A 808 -4.82 -6.59 16.42
C LEU A 808 -4.67 -7.49 15.20
N ASP A 809 -4.11 -8.67 15.41
CA ASP A 809 -3.98 -9.72 14.38
C ASP A 809 -5.25 -10.59 14.22
N GLU A 810 -6.40 -10.05 14.63
CA GLU A 810 -7.72 -10.67 14.37
C GLU A 810 -8.28 -10.14 13.06
N PRO A 811 -8.47 -11.00 12.05
CA PRO A 811 -8.98 -10.56 10.76
C PRO A 811 -10.50 -10.37 10.77
N SER A 812 -10.99 -9.47 9.92
CA SER A 812 -12.42 -9.43 9.59
C SER A 812 -12.87 -10.76 8.95
N PRO A 813 -14.14 -11.14 9.05
CA PRO A 813 -14.67 -12.40 8.48
C PRO A 813 -14.33 -12.62 6.99
N ALA A 814 -14.30 -11.56 6.19
CA ALA A 814 -13.86 -11.60 4.79
C ALA A 814 -12.33 -11.69 4.59
N GLY A 815 -11.57 -11.76 5.66
CA GLY A 815 -10.11 -11.80 5.65
C GLY A 815 -9.42 -10.43 5.62
N ALA A 816 -10.14 -9.32 5.74
CA ALA A 816 -9.53 -7.99 5.79
C ALA A 816 -8.66 -7.84 7.05
N PHE A 817 -7.56 -7.10 6.90
CA PHE A 817 -6.76 -6.66 8.04
C PHE A 817 -7.46 -5.53 8.78
N ALA A 818 -7.57 -5.62 10.09
CA ALA A 818 -8.29 -4.66 10.92
C ALA A 818 -7.38 -3.49 11.38
N TYR A 819 -6.57 -2.92 10.46
CA TYR A 819 -5.63 -1.83 10.77
C TYR A 819 -6.28 -0.56 11.33
N ASN A 820 -7.55 -0.33 11.04
CA ASN A 820 -8.28 0.84 11.52
C ASN A 820 -9.32 0.49 12.61
N THR A 821 -9.19 -0.67 13.25
CA THR A 821 -10.01 -1.07 14.41
C THR A 821 -9.11 -1.19 15.63
N ILE A 822 -8.74 -0.04 16.19
CA ILE A 822 -7.76 0.04 17.28
C ILE A 822 -8.25 1.03 18.32
N LEU A 823 -8.46 0.57 19.53
CA LEU A 823 -8.64 1.44 20.69
C LEU A 823 -7.34 1.58 21.47
N VAL A 824 -7.04 2.79 21.90
CA VAL A 824 -5.82 3.15 22.63
C VAL A 824 -6.10 4.17 23.71
N ASP A 825 -5.19 4.29 24.66
CA ASP A 825 -5.09 5.43 25.56
C ASP A 825 -3.76 6.17 25.34
N MET A 826 -3.65 7.40 25.82
CA MET A 826 -2.45 8.21 25.64
C MET A 826 -2.20 9.12 26.84
N LYS A 827 -0.94 9.43 27.07
CA LYS A 827 -0.50 10.39 28.06
C LYS A 827 0.78 11.10 27.63
N LYS A 828 1.03 12.28 28.18
CA LYS A 828 2.32 12.96 28.06
C LYS A 828 3.43 12.11 28.70
N THR A 829 4.62 12.09 28.08
CA THR A 829 5.79 11.34 28.55
C THR A 829 7.09 12.14 28.36
N ASP A 830 8.08 11.83 29.19
CA ASP A 830 9.45 12.35 29.05
C ASP A 830 10.33 11.44 28.17
N LEU A 831 9.78 10.32 27.68
CA LEU A 831 10.48 9.45 26.75
C LEU A 831 10.73 10.19 25.43
N HIS A 832 11.95 10.10 24.89
CA HIS A 832 12.29 10.74 23.62
C HIS A 832 11.78 9.92 22.45
N HIS A 833 11.10 10.57 21.51
CA HIS A 833 10.82 10.00 20.18
C HIS A 833 12.15 9.81 19.43
N ARG A 834 12.33 8.62 18.82
CA ARG A 834 13.46 8.27 17.99
C ARG A 834 12.97 7.92 16.60
N PRO A 835 13.49 8.52 15.58
CA PRO A 835 12.91 8.34 14.22
C PRO A 835 13.27 7.00 13.54
N GLY A 836 13.49 5.91 14.27
CA GLY A 836 13.74 4.56 13.72
C GLY A 836 15.16 4.34 13.18
N TRP A 837 16.18 4.95 13.80
CA TRP A 837 17.56 4.92 13.28
C TRP A 837 18.56 4.23 14.20
N ASP A 838 18.28 4.13 15.49
CA ASP A 838 19.30 3.72 16.45
C ASP A 838 19.63 2.23 16.33
N GLN A 839 18.65 1.36 16.10
CA GLN A 839 18.93 -0.06 15.82
C GLN A 839 19.69 -0.26 14.53
N LEU A 840 19.33 0.51 13.48
CA LEU A 840 20.06 0.49 12.21
C LEU A 840 21.44 1.14 12.30
N ALA A 841 21.66 2.11 13.19
CA ALA A 841 22.97 2.69 13.41
C ALA A 841 23.97 1.64 13.93
N THR A 842 23.54 0.71 14.77
CA THR A 842 24.36 -0.42 15.22
C THR A 842 24.67 -1.38 14.06
N ALA A 843 23.67 -1.74 13.25
CA ALA A 843 23.86 -2.54 12.04
C ALA A 843 24.82 -1.86 11.06
N ARG A 844 24.70 -0.55 10.84
CA ARG A 844 25.60 0.27 10.00
C ARG A 844 27.04 0.22 10.46
N SER A 845 27.30 0.33 11.75
CA SER A 845 28.67 0.34 12.28
C SER A 845 29.43 -0.96 11.98
N HIS A 846 28.71 -2.07 11.79
CA HIS A 846 29.25 -3.38 11.43
C HIS A 846 29.30 -3.64 9.93
N VAL A 847 28.35 -3.09 9.16
CA VAL A 847 28.25 -3.30 7.70
C VAL A 847 29.21 -2.41 6.91
N PHE A 848 29.49 -1.18 7.40
CA PHE A 848 30.22 -0.17 6.65
C PHE A 848 31.61 0.20 7.23
N ARG A 849 32.13 -0.55 8.16
CA ARG A 849 33.54 -0.37 8.53
C ARG A 849 34.41 -0.77 7.35
N ARG A 850 35.12 0.22 6.77
CA ARG A 850 36.00 0.05 5.60
C ARG A 850 37.22 -0.86 5.85
N ASP A 851 37.42 -1.35 7.06
CA ASP A 851 38.65 -2.06 7.49
C ASP A 851 38.40 -3.54 7.79
N GLN A 852 37.30 -4.16 7.30
CA GLN A 852 37.08 -5.61 7.41
C GLN A 852 36.82 -6.25 6.05
#